data_ea8c209885a0ec06c741263aefbcab27
#
_entry.id   ea8c209885a0ec06c741263aefbcab27
#
_cell.length_a   1.000
_cell.length_b   1.000
_cell.length_c   1.000
_cell.angle_alpha   90.00
_cell.angle_beta   90.00
_cell.angle_gamma   90.00
#
_symmetry.space_group_name_H-M   'P 1'
#
loop_
_entity.id
_entity.type
_entity.pdbx_description
1 polymer ?
#
loop_
_entity_poly.entity_id
_entity_poly.type
_entity_poly.pdbx_seq_one_letter_code
_entity_poly.pdbx_strand_id
1 'polypeptide(L)'
;MPGTLPSFPSLPRGMTVPALLSSLPRGVTMPTLPEAPRRLLQDCCSVFDHQTSGGVCGCCWALRPRYKRLVDNIFPEDPEDGLVKANMEKLTFFALSAPEKLDRIAAYLSERLTRELNRHRYGYVCIALEAMEQLLLACHCQSINLLVESFLSTLRLLLEAEKPHLHILATNSFVKFANIEEDTPSYHRSYDFFVSRFSEMCHSDHEDPDTKIKIRVSGICGLQGVVRKTVDDELQVNIWEPRHMEQIVPALLVNLEHCHSNSGSPAEQTEVCFRELLGRAAYGHINNAIKPVLMHLDSHSLWGGGGFAVRCFQIIMFSIQSQHSHLVIQQLLGHLDANSRSPASIRAGIVEVLSEAAVIEATGSVGPTVLEVFNTLLRQLRQSVDYQLTGYYDNAGKHRTTSVHEKTLQDAVIKTIGSFANTLPVYQRSEVMLFIMGKIPVPGIYPALGSPNAGFEGSRMIQVMLLKSLLQVSERYESSNLLTALPSSFLEPLLSFTLMEDPEIRLLVLSILTSLIDRHQNAPRITTVSVTFDVSVLEQKEDGCSRHDNLFIRKHAQRLYRHVYLACKEENNGPNHYQALFSLLAVLSVELINEEVLVDLLRLILALQELGASNQENLSVFNRCSLHAVCAASLHLLSQLGPPPALHQYVTQVIASRQKDAPHLLPENVLCDQPRLPKADLKVDKAFLFIQSEIYEALIGSNYSAQCERLSTPYTPQLTDEDRLSRKMSIADTVSLQMAIDHVSTSDPQKPQIEQITFETLKNTIEDRGAVEEEERRKRMEVVERFQTAPFEEIAALCGSRTSLLQSKLDQVFDLIVRPPPSPSGQSSRRSTPIFEMKFPDLCVY
;
A
#
# COMPACT_ATOMS: atom_id res chain seq x y z
N MET A 1 9.75 1.32 -35.22
CA MET A 1 10.04 0.22 -36.17
C MET A 1 10.15 -1.07 -35.36
N PRO A 2 9.24 -2.04 -35.52
CA PRO A 2 9.29 -3.27 -34.76
C PRO A 2 10.09 -4.33 -35.56
N GLY A 3 11.08 -4.92 -34.88
CA GLY A 3 11.87 -6.03 -35.42
C GLY A 3 11.13 -7.36 -35.24
N THR A 4 10.92 -8.01 -36.35
CA THR A 4 10.30 -9.33 -36.50
C THR A 4 11.20 -10.45 -36.01
N LEU A 5 10.68 -11.32 -35.15
CA LEU A 5 11.24 -12.62 -34.78
C LEU A 5 10.97 -13.65 -35.91
N PRO A 6 11.89 -14.55 -36.20
CA PRO A 6 11.68 -15.56 -37.22
C PRO A 6 10.86 -16.74 -36.69
N SER A 7 9.88 -17.14 -37.50
CA SER A 7 9.01 -18.27 -37.33
C SER A 7 9.76 -19.61 -37.62
N PHE A 8 9.61 -20.58 -36.70
CA PHE A 8 10.00 -21.97 -36.92
C PHE A 8 8.95 -22.72 -37.78
N PRO A 9 9.38 -23.62 -38.66
CA PRO A 9 8.47 -24.34 -39.55
C PRO A 9 7.75 -25.51 -38.87
N SER A 10 6.47 -25.60 -39.13
CA SER A 10 5.56 -26.68 -38.75
C SER A 10 5.90 -27.99 -39.42
N LEU A 11 6.05 -29.07 -38.64
CA LEU A 11 6.13 -30.45 -39.09
C LEU A 11 4.76 -30.99 -39.50
N PRO A 12 4.68 -31.83 -40.54
CA PRO A 12 3.39 -32.32 -41.07
C PRO A 12 2.80 -33.48 -40.25
N ARG A 13 1.50 -33.43 -40.05
CA ARG A 13 0.69 -34.52 -39.49
C ARG A 13 0.58 -35.67 -40.57
N GLY A 14 0.77 -36.88 -40.10
CA GLY A 14 0.23 -38.04 -40.77
C GLY A 14 1.22 -39.12 -41.16
N MET A 15 1.52 -40.04 -40.26
CA MET A 15 1.88 -41.40 -40.61
C MET A 15 1.26 -42.37 -39.62
N THR A 16 0.24 -43.05 -40.08
CA THR A 16 -0.38 -44.23 -39.47
C THR A 16 0.60 -45.41 -39.53
N VAL A 17 0.87 -46.02 -38.38
CA VAL A 17 1.62 -47.26 -38.25
C VAL A 17 0.70 -48.41 -38.64
N PRO A 18 1.09 -49.33 -39.55
CA PRO A 18 0.25 -50.44 -39.90
C PRO A 18 0.25 -51.52 -38.81
N ALA A 19 -0.94 -52.03 -38.53
CA ALA A 19 -1.19 -53.20 -37.71
C ALA A 19 -0.62 -54.45 -38.39
N LEU A 20 0.46 -55.01 -37.87
CA LEU A 20 0.97 -56.30 -38.20
C LEU A 20 1.56 -56.96 -36.95
N LEU A 21 0.72 -57.55 -36.13
CA LEU A 21 1.05 -58.58 -35.12
C LEU A 21 -0.20 -59.31 -34.68
N SER A 22 -0.79 -60.06 -35.61
CA SER A 22 -1.75 -61.14 -35.34
C SER A 22 -1.34 -62.39 -36.11
N SER A 23 -0.40 -63.10 -35.49
CA SER A 23 -0.27 -64.59 -35.78
C SER A 23 1.04 -65.12 -35.12
N LEU A 24 0.93 -65.45 -33.84
CA LEU A 24 1.83 -66.47 -33.25
C LEU A 24 0.99 -67.42 -32.39
N PRO A 25 1.16 -68.73 -32.48
CA PRO A 25 0.29 -69.71 -31.85
C PRO A 25 0.51 -69.78 -30.34
N ARG A 26 -0.58 -69.86 -29.60
CA ARG A 26 -0.66 -70.24 -28.19
C ARG A 26 -0.23 -71.69 -28.03
N GLY A 27 0.75 -71.87 -27.09
CA GLY A 27 0.95 -73.21 -26.57
C GLY A 27 2.40 -73.69 -26.55
N VAL A 28 3.27 -73.17 -25.65
CA VAL A 28 4.38 -73.98 -25.11
C VAL A 28 4.45 -73.54 -23.61
N THR A 29 3.90 -74.38 -22.78
CA THR A 29 4.13 -74.32 -21.32
C THR A 29 5.53 -74.72 -21.00
N MET A 30 6.40 -73.83 -20.54
CA MET A 30 7.66 -74.23 -19.94
C MET A 30 7.41 -74.87 -18.57
N PRO A 31 8.12 -75.98 -18.25
CA PRO A 31 7.95 -76.66 -16.96
C PRO A 31 8.49 -75.74 -15.84
N THR A 32 7.67 -75.56 -14.85
CA THR A 32 8.01 -74.90 -13.61
C THR A 32 8.99 -75.76 -12.83
N LEU A 33 10.22 -75.30 -12.66
CA LEU A 33 11.18 -75.88 -11.71
C LEU A 33 10.65 -75.72 -10.24
N PRO A 34 10.77 -76.75 -9.41
CA PRO A 34 10.35 -76.70 -7.99
C PRO A 34 11.00 -75.55 -7.24
N GLU A 35 10.29 -74.88 -6.36
CA GLU A 35 10.76 -73.73 -5.57
C GLU A 35 12.01 -74.01 -4.66
N ALA A 36 12.26 -75.23 -4.30
CA ALA A 36 13.34 -75.60 -3.40
C ALA A 36 14.76 -75.31 -3.96
N PRO A 37 15.06 -75.61 -5.23
CA PRO A 37 16.38 -75.27 -5.83
C PRO A 37 16.59 -73.74 -6.01
N ARG A 38 15.52 -72.98 -6.13
CA ARG A 38 15.62 -71.51 -6.28
C ARG A 38 16.03 -70.80 -5.01
N ARG A 39 15.56 -71.28 -3.84
CA ARG A 39 15.94 -70.71 -2.54
C ARG A 39 17.38 -71.04 -2.16
N LEU A 40 17.81 -72.28 -2.41
CA LEU A 40 19.19 -72.70 -2.21
C LEU A 40 20.23 -71.96 -3.05
N LEU A 41 19.89 -71.66 -4.31
CA LEU A 41 20.75 -70.85 -5.16
C LEU A 41 20.76 -69.34 -4.77
N GLN A 42 19.66 -68.84 -4.20
CA GLN A 42 19.57 -67.48 -3.73
C GLN A 42 20.34 -67.28 -2.44
N ASP A 43 20.31 -68.29 -1.53
CA ASP A 43 21.05 -68.32 -0.27
C ASP A 43 22.56 -68.54 -0.50
N CYS A 44 22.97 -69.38 -1.47
CA CYS A 44 24.37 -69.49 -1.83
C CYS A 44 24.98 -68.22 -2.41
N CYS A 45 24.21 -67.44 -3.16
CA CYS A 45 24.70 -66.17 -3.67
C CYS A 45 24.82 -65.04 -2.59
N SER A 46 23.96 -65.04 -1.57
CA SER A 46 24.03 -64.11 -0.44
C SER A 46 25.21 -64.36 0.47
N VAL A 47 25.64 -65.64 0.66
CA VAL A 47 26.80 -65.98 1.50
C VAL A 47 28.12 -65.65 0.86
N PHE A 48 28.23 -65.71 -0.49
CA PHE A 48 29.44 -65.35 -1.26
C PHE A 48 29.65 -63.85 -1.50
N ASP A 49 28.67 -63.01 -1.29
CA ASP A 49 28.78 -61.54 -1.44
C ASP A 49 29.61 -60.88 -0.33
N HIS A 50 29.96 -61.64 0.76
CA HIS A 50 30.69 -61.11 1.91
C HIS A 50 32.21 -61.26 1.91
N GLN A 51 32.81 -61.98 0.95
CA GLN A 51 34.28 -62.10 0.87
C GLN A 51 34.77 -62.12 -0.59
N THR A 52 35.75 -61.21 -0.82
CA THR A 52 36.73 -61.09 -1.90
C THR A 52 36.30 -60.47 -3.23
N SER A 53 37.03 -59.42 -3.55
CA SER A 53 37.37 -59.00 -4.89
C SER A 53 38.07 -60.15 -5.64
N GLY A 54 37.41 -60.82 -6.61
CA GLY A 54 38.01 -61.72 -7.51
C GLY A 54 37.16 -62.97 -7.73
N GLY A 55 36.56 -63.11 -8.90
CA GLY A 55 36.13 -64.37 -9.43
C GLY A 55 34.75 -64.88 -9.09
N VAL A 56 33.74 -64.23 -9.62
CA VAL A 56 32.37 -64.78 -9.68
C VAL A 56 32.39 -65.95 -10.63
N CYS A 57 32.04 -67.17 -10.14
CA CYS A 57 31.92 -68.37 -10.99
C CYS A 57 30.97 -68.09 -12.16
N GLY A 58 31.43 -68.34 -13.43
CA GLY A 58 30.69 -67.99 -14.63
C GLY A 58 29.31 -68.66 -14.76
N CYS A 59 29.02 -69.71 -13.98
CA CYS A 59 27.73 -70.37 -13.91
C CYS A 59 26.69 -69.59 -13.10
N CYS A 60 27.12 -68.90 -12.04
CA CYS A 60 26.22 -68.00 -11.23
C CYS A 60 25.85 -66.75 -12.00
N TRP A 61 26.67 -66.19 -12.84
CA TRP A 61 26.43 -65.08 -13.72
C TRP A 61 25.29 -65.32 -14.71
N ALA A 62 25.20 -66.53 -15.30
CA ALA A 62 24.14 -66.88 -16.25
C ALA A 62 22.76 -67.01 -15.59
N LEU A 63 22.68 -67.36 -14.29
CA LEU A 63 21.44 -67.50 -13.54
C LEU A 63 20.94 -66.19 -12.94
N ARG A 64 21.74 -65.13 -12.97
CA ARG A 64 21.38 -63.83 -12.42
C ARG A 64 20.29 -63.15 -13.26
N PRO A 65 19.27 -62.53 -12.70
CA PRO A 65 18.23 -61.85 -13.46
C PRO A 65 18.80 -60.85 -14.47
N ARG A 66 18.20 -60.77 -15.66
CA ARG A 66 18.68 -59.94 -16.76
C ARG A 66 18.87 -58.49 -16.36
N TYR A 67 17.91 -57.89 -15.61
CA TYR A 67 17.99 -56.52 -15.16
C TYR A 67 19.21 -56.28 -14.25
N LYS A 68 19.55 -57.18 -13.34
CA LYS A 68 20.74 -57.05 -12.47
C LYS A 68 22.03 -57.02 -13.29
N ARG A 69 22.12 -57.89 -14.30
CA ARG A 69 23.29 -57.93 -15.19
C ARG A 69 23.42 -56.64 -16.00
N LEU A 70 22.32 -56.10 -16.49
CA LEU A 70 22.31 -54.83 -17.23
C LEU A 70 22.74 -53.66 -16.35
N VAL A 71 22.29 -53.61 -15.07
CA VAL A 71 22.73 -52.63 -14.08
C VAL A 71 24.21 -52.77 -13.74
N ASP A 72 24.70 -54.00 -13.50
CA ASP A 72 26.10 -54.20 -13.19
C ASP A 72 27.04 -53.79 -14.30
N ASN A 73 26.62 -53.94 -15.56
CA ASN A 73 27.43 -53.63 -16.74
C ASN A 73 27.58 -52.13 -17.02
N ILE A 74 26.79 -51.25 -16.39
CA ILE A 74 26.93 -49.79 -16.57
C ILE A 74 28.15 -49.23 -15.79
N PHE A 75 28.65 -49.99 -14.76
CA PHE A 75 29.77 -49.58 -13.94
C PHE A 75 31.10 -49.98 -14.64
N PRO A 76 32.04 -49.05 -14.87
CA PRO A 76 33.37 -49.36 -15.38
C PRO A 76 34.25 -50.01 -14.31
N GLU A 77 35.42 -50.44 -14.68
CA GLU A 77 36.43 -50.93 -13.75
C GLU A 77 37.05 -49.78 -12.90
N ASP A 78 37.28 -48.63 -13.55
CA ASP A 78 37.70 -47.41 -12.90
C ASP A 78 36.53 -46.40 -12.87
N PRO A 79 36.15 -45.86 -11.70
CA PRO A 79 35.08 -44.89 -11.64
C PRO A 79 35.36 -43.56 -12.36
N GLU A 80 36.63 -43.21 -12.63
CA GLU A 80 37.00 -41.99 -13.38
C GLU A 80 36.58 -42.07 -14.86
N ASP A 81 36.41 -43.30 -15.43
CA ASP A 81 35.91 -43.48 -16.80
C ASP A 81 34.44 -43.09 -16.96
N GLY A 82 33.71 -42.86 -15.83
CA GLY A 82 32.29 -42.52 -15.83
C GLY A 82 31.40 -43.68 -16.26
N LEU A 83 30.11 -43.36 -16.44
CA LEU A 83 29.05 -44.29 -16.78
C LEU A 83 29.27 -44.88 -18.19
N VAL A 84 29.22 -46.23 -18.33
CA VAL A 84 29.37 -46.93 -19.64
C VAL A 84 28.15 -46.68 -20.51
N LYS A 85 28.19 -45.69 -21.41
CA LYS A 85 27.07 -45.17 -22.20
C LYS A 85 26.33 -46.26 -22.98
N ALA A 86 27.06 -47.11 -23.73
CA ALA A 86 26.47 -48.18 -24.53
C ALA A 86 25.67 -49.19 -23.67
N ASN A 87 26.07 -49.45 -22.46
CA ASN A 87 25.38 -50.36 -21.56
C ASN A 87 24.18 -49.63 -20.86
N MET A 88 24.30 -48.33 -20.62
CA MET A 88 23.20 -47.51 -20.12
C MET A 88 22.07 -47.43 -21.15
N GLU A 89 22.37 -47.26 -22.44
CA GLU A 89 21.39 -47.29 -23.52
C GLU A 89 20.63 -48.62 -23.55
N LYS A 90 21.35 -49.78 -23.37
CA LYS A 90 20.72 -51.10 -23.28
C LYS A 90 19.81 -51.24 -22.05
N LEU A 91 20.23 -50.69 -20.93
CA LEU A 91 19.43 -50.68 -19.70
C LEU A 91 18.16 -49.79 -19.86
N THR A 92 18.30 -48.61 -20.44
CA THR A 92 17.19 -47.70 -20.75
C THR A 92 16.20 -48.35 -21.73
N PHE A 93 16.70 -48.97 -22.82
CA PHE A 93 15.84 -49.66 -23.74
C PHE A 93 15.10 -50.84 -23.09
N PHE A 94 15.76 -51.58 -22.20
CA PHE A 94 15.13 -52.64 -21.43
C PHE A 94 14.07 -52.11 -20.47
N ALA A 95 14.33 -50.98 -19.78
CA ALA A 95 13.38 -50.34 -18.90
C ALA A 95 12.11 -49.88 -19.64
N LEU A 96 12.29 -49.26 -20.82
CA LEU A 96 11.18 -48.84 -21.70
C LEU A 96 10.38 -50.02 -22.25
N SER A 97 11.05 -51.16 -22.53
CA SER A 97 10.41 -52.35 -23.07
C SER A 97 9.68 -53.20 -22.03
N ALA A 98 10.06 -53.07 -20.76
CA ALA A 98 9.53 -53.86 -19.64
C ALA A 98 9.29 -52.94 -18.40
N PRO A 99 8.33 -52.07 -18.47
CA PRO A 99 8.06 -51.08 -17.40
C PRO A 99 7.80 -51.72 -16.04
N GLU A 100 7.25 -52.92 -16.00
CA GLU A 100 7.01 -53.70 -14.78
C GLU A 100 8.31 -54.14 -14.07
N LYS A 101 9.48 -53.93 -14.66
CA LYS A 101 10.78 -54.18 -14.04
C LYS A 101 11.47 -52.90 -13.53
N LEU A 102 10.89 -51.76 -13.81
CA LEU A 102 11.51 -50.47 -13.52
C LEU A 102 11.72 -50.28 -12.00
N ASP A 103 10.74 -50.69 -11.19
CA ASP A 103 10.84 -50.69 -9.73
C ASP A 103 12.01 -51.55 -9.20
N ARG A 104 12.19 -52.73 -9.80
CA ARG A 104 13.29 -53.65 -9.43
C ARG A 104 14.65 -53.12 -9.87
N ILE A 105 14.72 -52.45 -11.02
CA ILE A 105 15.94 -51.78 -11.49
C ILE A 105 16.30 -50.68 -10.52
N ALA A 106 15.32 -49.82 -10.15
CA ALA A 106 15.51 -48.71 -9.23
C ALA A 106 15.97 -49.18 -7.83
N ALA A 107 15.26 -50.17 -7.28
CA ALA A 107 15.64 -50.76 -5.98
C ALA A 107 17.06 -51.34 -5.98
N TYR A 108 17.45 -52.00 -7.07
CA TYR A 108 18.78 -52.60 -7.19
C TYR A 108 19.87 -51.54 -7.38
N LEU A 109 19.61 -50.48 -8.14
CA LEU A 109 20.50 -49.30 -8.23
C LEU A 109 20.68 -48.61 -6.87
N SER A 110 19.58 -48.42 -6.13
CA SER A 110 19.61 -47.83 -4.78
C SER A 110 20.41 -48.69 -3.79
N GLU A 111 20.21 -50.05 -3.83
CA GLU A 111 20.99 -51.00 -3.02
C GLU A 111 22.50 -50.96 -3.38
N ARG A 112 22.80 -50.85 -4.68
CA ARG A 112 24.19 -50.72 -5.15
C ARG A 112 24.81 -49.40 -4.70
N LEU A 113 24.11 -48.27 -4.85
CA LEU A 113 24.56 -46.98 -4.41
C LEU A 113 24.84 -46.96 -2.90
N THR A 114 23.91 -47.49 -2.09
CA THR A 114 24.09 -47.61 -0.63
C THR A 114 25.30 -48.43 -0.25
N ARG A 115 25.56 -49.53 -0.99
CA ARG A 115 26.73 -50.37 -0.77
C ARG A 115 28.04 -49.63 -1.07
N GLU A 116 28.11 -48.90 -2.19
CA GLU A 116 29.29 -48.13 -2.57
C GLU A 116 29.47 -46.90 -1.66
N LEU A 117 28.40 -46.27 -1.20
CA LEU A 117 28.43 -45.19 -0.21
C LEU A 117 29.07 -45.68 1.11
N ASN A 118 28.62 -46.86 1.62
CA ASN A 118 29.15 -47.45 2.83
C ASN A 118 30.63 -47.89 2.70
N ARG A 119 31.10 -48.10 1.48
CA ARG A 119 32.51 -48.43 1.12
C ARG A 119 33.32 -47.19 0.83
N HIS A 120 32.76 -45.99 0.94
CA HIS A 120 33.37 -44.68 0.62
C HIS A 120 33.90 -44.59 -0.83
N ARG A 121 33.26 -45.32 -1.77
CA ARG A 121 33.60 -45.32 -3.20
C ARG A 121 32.72 -44.33 -3.95
N TYR A 122 32.99 -43.03 -3.76
CA TYR A 122 32.06 -41.92 -4.20
C TYR A 122 31.95 -41.85 -5.74
N GLY A 123 32.97 -42.23 -6.50
CA GLY A 123 32.89 -42.29 -7.98
C GLY A 123 31.80 -43.23 -8.46
N TYR A 124 31.66 -44.40 -7.84
CA TYR A 124 30.59 -45.34 -8.18
C TYR A 124 29.21 -44.87 -7.67
N VAL A 125 29.16 -44.09 -6.59
CA VAL A 125 27.93 -43.42 -6.12
C VAL A 125 27.44 -42.45 -7.20
N CYS A 126 28.33 -41.62 -7.79
CA CYS A 126 27.99 -40.71 -8.86
C CYS A 126 27.42 -41.45 -10.10
N ILE A 127 28.05 -42.53 -10.50
CA ILE A 127 27.61 -43.37 -11.66
C ILE A 127 26.21 -43.96 -11.38
N ALA A 128 25.97 -44.50 -10.18
CA ALA A 128 24.68 -45.07 -9.84
C ALA A 128 23.58 -44.00 -9.84
N LEU A 129 23.85 -42.82 -9.33
CA LEU A 129 22.93 -41.70 -9.31
C LEU A 129 22.65 -41.16 -10.71
N GLU A 130 23.69 -40.99 -11.54
CA GLU A 130 23.55 -40.62 -12.95
C GLU A 130 22.70 -41.59 -13.74
N ALA A 131 22.87 -42.91 -13.48
CA ALA A 131 22.01 -43.92 -14.10
C ALA A 131 20.54 -43.79 -13.70
N MET A 132 20.25 -43.48 -12.41
CA MET A 132 18.88 -43.24 -11.96
C MET A 132 18.27 -41.98 -12.60
N GLU A 133 19.05 -40.92 -12.73
CA GLU A 133 18.65 -39.69 -13.44
C GLU A 133 18.28 -39.95 -14.90
N GLN A 134 19.15 -40.66 -15.61
CA GLN A 134 18.90 -40.98 -17.01
C GLN A 134 17.66 -41.86 -17.18
N LEU A 135 17.40 -42.82 -16.27
CA LEU A 135 16.18 -43.62 -16.28
C LEU A 135 14.94 -42.77 -16.01
N LEU A 136 15.01 -41.85 -15.07
CA LEU A 136 13.91 -40.90 -14.80
C LEU A 136 13.57 -40.08 -16.04
N LEU A 137 14.57 -39.47 -16.67
CA LEU A 137 14.41 -38.69 -17.89
C LEU A 137 13.87 -39.47 -19.06
N ALA A 138 14.30 -40.74 -19.23
CA ALA A 138 13.87 -41.59 -20.34
C ALA A 138 12.45 -42.20 -20.14
N CYS A 139 12.07 -42.49 -18.89
CA CYS A 139 10.85 -43.19 -18.55
C CYS A 139 9.72 -42.28 -18.03
N HIS A 140 9.87 -40.96 -18.10
CA HIS A 140 8.90 -40.01 -17.52
C HIS A 140 7.46 -40.13 -18.04
N CYS A 141 7.27 -40.62 -19.25
CA CYS A 141 5.94 -40.85 -19.84
C CYS A 141 5.24 -42.13 -19.36
N GLN A 142 5.85 -42.89 -18.43
CA GLN A 142 5.31 -44.17 -17.91
C GLN A 142 5.03 -44.02 -16.41
N SER A 143 4.35 -45.01 -15.80
CA SER A 143 4.12 -45.03 -14.36
C SER A 143 5.44 -45.20 -13.59
N ILE A 144 6.11 -44.08 -13.29
CA ILE A 144 7.44 -44.06 -12.64
C ILE A 144 7.38 -43.88 -11.11
N ASN A 145 6.21 -43.94 -10.50
CA ASN A 145 6.03 -43.68 -9.05
C ASN A 145 7.01 -44.47 -8.16
N LEU A 146 7.22 -45.78 -8.46
CA LEU A 146 8.14 -46.60 -7.67
C LEU A 146 9.61 -46.27 -7.94
N LEU A 147 9.95 -45.89 -9.18
CA LEU A 147 11.29 -45.38 -9.51
C LEU A 147 11.56 -44.07 -8.75
N VAL A 148 10.62 -43.13 -8.74
CA VAL A 148 10.73 -41.86 -8.03
C VAL A 148 10.87 -42.08 -6.51
N GLU A 149 10.07 -42.97 -5.91
CA GLU A 149 10.19 -43.30 -4.50
C GLU A 149 11.58 -43.82 -4.13
N SER A 150 12.11 -44.76 -4.93
CA SER A 150 13.49 -45.28 -4.77
C SER A 150 14.53 -44.20 -4.98
N PHE A 151 14.35 -43.32 -5.97
CA PHE A 151 15.23 -42.18 -6.24
C PHE A 151 15.25 -41.17 -5.07
N LEU A 152 14.08 -40.72 -4.63
CA LEU A 152 13.97 -39.78 -3.51
C LEU A 152 14.55 -40.38 -2.20
N SER A 153 14.32 -41.68 -1.95
CA SER A 153 14.95 -42.39 -0.84
C SER A 153 16.48 -42.41 -0.93
N THR A 154 17.02 -42.57 -2.14
CA THR A 154 18.46 -42.50 -2.38
C THR A 154 19.01 -41.08 -2.14
N LEU A 155 18.33 -40.06 -2.65
CA LEU A 155 18.71 -38.66 -2.41
C LEU A 155 18.69 -38.32 -0.92
N ARG A 156 17.68 -38.80 -0.18
CA ARG A 156 17.61 -38.64 1.26
C ARG A 156 18.86 -39.19 1.95
N LEU A 157 19.27 -40.41 1.58
CA LEU A 157 20.46 -41.04 2.14
C LEU A 157 21.76 -40.26 1.84
N LEU A 158 21.88 -39.67 0.63
CA LEU A 158 22.99 -38.81 0.28
C LEU A 158 23.00 -37.47 1.01
N LEU A 159 21.81 -36.88 1.24
CA LEU A 159 21.68 -35.64 2.00
C LEU A 159 21.90 -35.84 3.51
N GLU A 160 21.71 -37.05 4.04
CA GLU A 160 22.01 -37.42 5.44
C GLU A 160 23.51 -37.77 5.64
N ALA A 161 24.28 -37.96 4.56
CA ALA A 161 25.71 -38.29 4.63
C ALA A 161 26.54 -37.07 5.14
N GLU A 162 27.68 -37.33 5.78
CA GLU A 162 28.54 -36.28 6.36
C GLU A 162 29.27 -35.41 5.34
N LYS A 163 29.36 -35.79 4.07
CA LYS A 163 30.21 -35.16 3.06
C LYS A 163 29.48 -34.05 2.29
N PRO A 164 29.93 -32.78 2.36
CA PRO A 164 29.29 -31.64 1.66
C PRO A 164 29.11 -31.85 0.15
N HIS A 165 30.07 -32.47 -0.53
CA HIS A 165 29.98 -32.74 -1.97
C HIS A 165 28.81 -33.69 -2.34
N LEU A 166 28.42 -34.59 -1.43
CA LEU A 166 27.27 -35.46 -1.64
C LEU A 166 25.94 -34.71 -1.52
N HIS A 167 25.89 -33.73 -0.61
CA HIS A 167 24.72 -32.84 -0.49
C HIS A 167 24.50 -32.04 -1.78
N ILE A 168 25.57 -31.46 -2.34
CA ILE A 168 25.52 -30.70 -3.59
C ILE A 168 25.11 -31.63 -4.75
N LEU A 169 25.69 -32.82 -4.83
CA LEU A 169 25.38 -33.81 -5.85
C LEU A 169 23.91 -34.25 -5.78
N ALA A 170 23.41 -34.59 -4.57
CA ALA A 170 22.03 -35.00 -4.36
C ALA A 170 21.05 -33.89 -4.69
N THR A 171 21.39 -32.63 -4.31
CA THR A 171 20.53 -31.47 -4.62
C THR A 171 20.47 -31.19 -6.11
N ASN A 172 21.58 -31.29 -6.85
CA ASN A 172 21.61 -31.13 -8.30
C ASN A 172 20.73 -32.19 -8.99
N SER A 173 20.76 -33.43 -8.50
CA SER A 173 19.89 -34.50 -8.98
C SER A 173 18.42 -34.23 -8.67
N PHE A 174 18.13 -33.72 -7.48
CA PHE A 174 16.78 -33.30 -7.11
C PHE A 174 16.24 -32.17 -8.02
N VAL A 175 17.07 -31.17 -8.34
CA VAL A 175 16.70 -30.07 -9.25
C VAL A 175 16.41 -30.60 -10.67
N LYS A 176 17.19 -31.56 -11.17
CA LYS A 176 16.89 -32.20 -12.45
C LYS A 176 15.53 -32.92 -12.41
N PHE A 177 15.26 -33.64 -11.34
CA PHE A 177 13.96 -34.28 -11.11
C PHE A 177 12.83 -33.28 -11.08
N ALA A 178 13.03 -32.15 -10.35
CA ALA A 178 12.03 -31.09 -10.20
C ALA A 178 11.67 -30.42 -11.51
N ASN A 179 12.56 -30.43 -12.51
CA ASN A 179 12.33 -29.86 -13.83
C ASN A 179 11.62 -30.81 -14.79
N ILE A 180 11.33 -32.07 -14.40
CA ILE A 180 10.52 -33.00 -15.19
C ILE A 180 9.06 -32.62 -14.99
N GLU A 181 8.38 -32.27 -16.07
CA GLU A 181 6.93 -31.97 -16.05
C GLU A 181 6.15 -33.29 -15.92
N GLU A 182 5.53 -33.51 -14.80
CA GLU A 182 4.62 -34.62 -14.52
C GLU A 182 3.48 -34.21 -13.58
N ASP A 183 2.28 -34.69 -13.94
CA ASP A 183 1.02 -34.38 -13.22
C ASP A 183 0.67 -35.36 -12.09
N THR A 184 1.61 -36.13 -11.57
CA THR A 184 1.28 -37.18 -10.59
C THR A 184 1.44 -36.73 -9.15
N PRO A 185 0.38 -36.82 -8.35
CA PRO A 185 0.33 -36.35 -6.97
C PRO A 185 1.13 -37.17 -5.94
N SER A 186 1.79 -38.25 -6.33
CA SER A 186 2.33 -39.26 -5.40
C SER A 186 3.64 -38.92 -4.71
N TYR A 187 4.21 -37.71 -4.95
CA TYR A 187 5.55 -37.35 -4.46
C TYR A 187 5.56 -36.59 -3.13
N HIS A 188 4.40 -36.23 -2.62
CA HIS A 188 4.27 -35.28 -1.51
C HIS A 188 4.73 -35.78 -0.13
N ARG A 189 4.82 -37.09 0.06
CA ARG A 189 5.17 -37.68 1.35
C ARG A 189 6.59 -37.39 1.84
N SER A 190 7.49 -37.03 0.94
CA SER A 190 8.91 -36.78 1.26
C SER A 190 9.24 -35.29 1.42
N TYR A 191 8.31 -34.36 1.18
CA TYR A 191 8.61 -32.94 1.16
C TYR A 191 9.06 -32.39 2.52
N ASP A 192 8.51 -32.87 3.62
CA ASP A 192 8.92 -32.44 4.96
C ASP A 192 10.44 -32.59 5.16
N PHE A 193 10.98 -33.72 4.76
CA PHE A 193 12.42 -33.95 4.83
C PHE A 193 13.22 -33.00 3.93
N PHE A 194 12.83 -32.87 2.68
CA PHE A 194 13.57 -32.04 1.70
C PHE A 194 13.49 -30.57 2.07
N VAL A 195 12.33 -30.08 2.49
CA VAL A 195 12.18 -28.70 2.97
C VAL A 195 13.10 -28.45 4.16
N SER A 196 13.07 -29.32 5.17
CA SER A 196 13.91 -29.18 6.35
C SER A 196 15.39 -29.21 6.01
N ARG A 197 15.83 -30.18 5.16
CA ARG A 197 17.23 -30.35 4.83
C ARG A 197 17.77 -29.23 3.94
N PHE A 198 17.03 -28.82 2.92
CA PHE A 198 17.45 -27.72 2.07
C PHE A 198 17.44 -26.38 2.82
N SER A 199 16.48 -26.16 3.72
CA SER A 199 16.48 -24.98 4.60
C SER A 199 17.71 -24.95 5.52
N GLU A 200 18.08 -26.10 6.09
CA GLU A 200 19.31 -26.24 6.90
C GLU A 200 20.56 -25.94 6.08
N MET A 201 20.64 -26.42 4.83
CA MET A 201 21.75 -26.10 3.93
C MET A 201 21.87 -24.61 3.63
N CYS A 202 20.76 -23.88 3.54
CA CYS A 202 20.75 -22.43 3.38
C CYS A 202 21.38 -21.67 4.57
N HIS A 203 21.39 -22.28 5.75
CA HIS A 203 22.03 -21.76 6.97
C HIS A 203 23.45 -22.28 7.20
N SER A 204 24.00 -23.09 6.26
CA SER A 204 25.32 -23.68 6.41
C SER A 204 26.38 -22.65 6.84
N ASP A 205 27.16 -23.01 7.84
CA ASP A 205 28.29 -22.23 8.38
C ASP A 205 29.59 -23.00 8.26
N HIS A 206 29.86 -23.60 7.09
CA HIS A 206 31.07 -24.36 6.80
C HIS A 206 32.30 -23.48 6.92
N GLU A 207 33.41 -24.07 7.42
CA GLU A 207 34.69 -23.35 7.65
C GLU A 207 35.29 -22.76 6.36
N ASP A 208 35.20 -23.50 5.25
CA ASP A 208 35.65 -23.04 3.96
C ASP A 208 34.57 -22.16 3.30
N PRO A 209 34.90 -20.87 2.99
CA PRO A 209 33.92 -19.93 2.43
C PRO A 209 33.40 -20.34 1.06
N ASP A 210 34.18 -20.95 0.20
CA ASP A 210 33.75 -21.39 -1.14
C ASP A 210 32.78 -22.57 -1.03
N THR A 211 33.06 -23.51 -0.14
CA THR A 211 32.19 -24.64 0.14
C THR A 211 30.90 -24.19 0.82
N LYS A 212 30.99 -23.24 1.75
CA LYS A 212 29.81 -22.59 2.40
C LYS A 212 28.86 -22.00 1.35
N ILE A 213 29.38 -21.18 0.43
CA ILE A 213 28.59 -20.58 -0.66
C ILE A 213 27.93 -21.67 -1.52
N LYS A 214 28.69 -22.70 -1.94
CA LYS A 214 28.18 -23.79 -2.76
C LYS A 214 27.05 -24.56 -2.08
N ILE A 215 27.18 -24.85 -0.77
CA ILE A 215 26.14 -25.54 0.01
C ILE A 215 24.88 -24.66 0.10
N ARG A 216 25.06 -23.36 0.42
CA ARG A 216 23.93 -22.43 0.50
C ARG A 216 23.18 -22.29 -0.82
N VAL A 217 23.91 -22.07 -1.93
CA VAL A 217 23.32 -22.02 -3.28
C VAL A 217 22.59 -23.33 -3.62
N SER A 218 23.22 -24.47 -3.30
CA SER A 218 22.55 -25.75 -3.50
C SER A 218 21.27 -25.88 -2.69
N GLY A 219 21.27 -25.46 -1.41
CA GLY A 219 20.07 -25.44 -0.58
C GLY A 219 18.95 -24.60 -1.19
N ILE A 220 19.28 -23.39 -1.68
CA ILE A 220 18.34 -22.49 -2.36
C ILE A 220 17.79 -23.14 -3.64
N CYS A 221 18.65 -23.76 -4.45
CA CYS A 221 18.22 -24.47 -5.66
C CYS A 221 17.32 -25.68 -5.31
N GLY A 222 17.63 -26.39 -4.22
CA GLY A 222 16.80 -27.48 -3.71
C GLY A 222 15.40 -27.00 -3.30
N LEU A 223 15.32 -25.89 -2.54
CA LEU A 223 14.03 -25.26 -2.19
C LEU A 223 13.26 -24.83 -3.45
N GLN A 224 13.94 -24.23 -4.42
CA GLN A 224 13.34 -23.88 -5.70
C GLN A 224 12.78 -25.10 -6.43
N GLY A 225 13.49 -26.22 -6.39
CA GLY A 225 13.03 -27.50 -6.93
C GLY A 225 11.75 -27.99 -6.23
N VAL A 226 11.68 -27.88 -4.89
CA VAL A 226 10.46 -28.23 -4.13
C VAL A 226 9.31 -27.33 -4.55
N VAL A 227 9.53 -26.02 -4.68
CA VAL A 227 8.51 -25.05 -5.15
C VAL A 227 7.97 -25.44 -6.50
N ARG A 228 8.84 -25.85 -7.44
CA ARG A 228 8.43 -26.26 -8.82
C ARG A 228 7.60 -27.52 -8.85
N LYS A 229 7.92 -28.48 -7.98
CA LYS A 229 7.21 -29.76 -7.90
C LYS A 229 5.92 -29.72 -7.11
N THR A 230 5.64 -28.66 -6.37
CA THR A 230 4.41 -28.54 -5.61
C THR A 230 3.23 -28.25 -6.53
N VAL A 231 2.16 -29.05 -6.39
CA VAL A 231 0.87 -28.84 -7.06
C VAL A 231 -0.07 -28.19 -6.06
N ASP A 232 -0.85 -27.21 -6.51
CA ASP A 232 -1.88 -26.57 -5.72
C ASP A 232 -3.14 -27.47 -5.70
N ASP A 233 -3.17 -28.43 -4.79
CA ASP A 233 -4.28 -29.32 -4.55
C ASP A 233 -4.70 -29.22 -3.09
N GLU A 234 -5.91 -28.73 -2.84
CA GLU A 234 -6.46 -28.54 -1.48
C GLU A 234 -6.53 -29.84 -0.66
N LEU A 235 -6.52 -31.00 -1.32
CA LEU A 235 -6.59 -32.32 -0.70
C LEU A 235 -5.23 -32.89 -0.30
N GLN A 236 -4.13 -32.21 -0.64
CA GLN A 236 -2.76 -32.69 -0.40
C GLN A 236 -1.96 -31.71 0.44
N VAL A 237 -0.98 -32.27 1.19
CA VAL A 237 0.02 -31.48 1.93
C VAL A 237 0.78 -30.62 0.93
N ASN A 238 0.66 -29.31 1.06
CA ASN A 238 1.34 -28.38 0.19
C ASN A 238 2.46 -27.63 0.92
N ILE A 239 3.37 -27.08 0.15
CA ILE A 239 4.55 -26.35 0.67
C ILE A 239 4.17 -25.05 1.40
N TRP A 240 2.99 -24.43 1.11
CA TRP A 240 2.55 -23.20 1.74
C TRP A 240 1.91 -23.40 3.13
N GLU A 241 1.91 -24.60 3.65
CA GLU A 241 1.54 -24.81 5.04
C GLU A 241 2.46 -24.04 6.00
N PRO A 242 1.93 -23.49 7.10
CA PRO A 242 2.71 -22.68 8.05
C PRO A 242 4.02 -23.35 8.48
N ARG A 243 4.00 -24.67 8.75
CA ARG A 243 5.18 -25.43 9.17
C ARG A 243 6.33 -25.43 8.15
N HIS A 244 6.03 -25.39 6.85
CA HIS A 244 7.03 -25.33 5.79
C HIS A 244 7.46 -23.88 5.54
N MET A 245 6.52 -22.94 5.53
CA MET A 245 6.83 -21.52 5.32
C MET A 245 7.71 -20.94 6.43
N GLU A 246 7.52 -21.38 7.67
CA GLU A 246 8.34 -21.02 8.84
C GLU A 246 9.79 -21.53 8.73
N GLN A 247 10.07 -22.48 7.85
CA GLN A 247 11.44 -22.96 7.55
C GLN A 247 11.99 -22.33 6.27
N ILE A 248 11.21 -22.31 5.20
CA ILE A 248 11.65 -21.85 3.87
C ILE A 248 11.92 -20.35 3.88
N VAL A 249 10.98 -19.56 4.35
CA VAL A 249 11.06 -18.10 4.25
C VAL A 249 12.25 -17.52 5.02
N PRO A 250 12.49 -17.86 6.31
CA PRO A 250 13.70 -17.39 7.01
C PRO A 250 14.99 -17.85 6.35
N ALA A 251 15.04 -19.09 5.84
CA ALA A 251 16.22 -19.62 5.15
C ALA A 251 16.55 -18.81 3.88
N LEU A 252 15.55 -18.36 3.14
CA LEU A 252 15.72 -17.47 2.01
C LEU A 252 16.13 -16.05 2.46
N LEU A 253 15.47 -15.47 3.45
CA LEU A 253 15.71 -14.09 3.88
C LEU A 253 17.12 -13.87 4.43
N VAL A 254 17.69 -14.83 5.17
CA VAL A 254 19.09 -14.77 5.65
C VAL A 254 20.08 -14.65 4.50
N ASN A 255 19.83 -15.32 3.38
CA ASN A 255 20.70 -15.26 2.20
C ASN A 255 20.43 -14.01 1.34
N LEU A 256 19.22 -13.45 1.40
CA LEU A 256 18.86 -12.20 0.72
C LEU A 256 19.48 -10.98 1.41
N GLU A 257 19.65 -11.01 2.74
CA GLU A 257 20.23 -9.93 3.54
C GLU A 257 21.72 -9.71 3.19
N HIS A 258 22.49 -10.80 2.95
CA HIS A 258 23.92 -10.77 2.68
C HIS A 258 24.24 -10.46 1.21
N CYS A 259 23.71 -9.36 0.68
CA CYS A 259 23.89 -8.98 -0.71
C CYS A 259 25.32 -8.45 -0.99
N HIS A 260 26.20 -9.31 -1.50
CA HIS A 260 27.45 -8.87 -2.13
C HIS A 260 27.29 -8.88 -3.65
N SER A 261 27.73 -7.81 -4.31
CA SER A 261 27.50 -7.45 -5.72
C SER A 261 28.18 -8.34 -6.78
N ASN A 262 28.39 -9.62 -6.51
CA ASN A 262 29.00 -10.54 -7.48
C ASN A 262 27.91 -11.39 -8.15
N SER A 263 27.94 -11.45 -9.47
CA SER A 263 27.07 -12.35 -10.27
C SER A 263 27.24 -13.81 -9.81
N GLY A 264 26.09 -14.48 -9.56
CA GLY A 264 26.07 -15.85 -9.01
C GLY A 264 26.09 -15.91 -7.48
N SER A 265 25.84 -14.80 -6.81
CA SER A 265 25.76 -14.75 -5.35
C SER A 265 24.53 -15.52 -4.83
N PRO A 266 24.56 -16.07 -3.60
CA PRO A 266 23.40 -16.68 -2.96
C PRO A 266 22.17 -15.76 -2.96
N ALA A 267 22.37 -14.44 -2.85
CA ALA A 267 21.30 -13.44 -2.81
C ALA A 267 20.50 -13.36 -4.13
N GLU A 268 21.17 -13.41 -5.29
CA GLU A 268 20.52 -13.39 -6.60
C GLU A 268 19.65 -14.64 -6.80
N GLN A 269 20.22 -15.81 -6.51
CA GLN A 269 19.48 -17.06 -6.59
C GLN A 269 18.32 -17.14 -5.60
N THR A 270 18.50 -16.56 -4.42
CA THR A 270 17.45 -16.45 -3.40
C THR A 270 16.29 -15.59 -3.88
N GLU A 271 16.57 -14.43 -4.49
CA GLU A 271 15.52 -13.56 -5.02
C GLU A 271 14.70 -14.28 -6.09
N VAL A 272 15.37 -15.02 -7.00
CA VAL A 272 14.68 -15.81 -8.03
C VAL A 272 13.78 -16.89 -7.39
N CYS A 273 14.30 -17.63 -6.40
CA CYS A 273 13.54 -18.65 -5.68
C CYS A 273 12.33 -18.04 -4.93
N PHE A 274 12.53 -16.91 -4.25
CA PHE A 274 11.49 -16.24 -3.49
C PHE A 274 10.38 -15.68 -4.39
N ARG A 275 10.75 -15.10 -5.54
CA ARG A 275 9.81 -14.67 -6.56
C ARG A 275 8.97 -15.83 -7.12
N GLU A 276 9.61 -16.96 -7.38
CA GLU A 276 8.93 -18.16 -7.90
C GLU A 276 7.96 -18.74 -6.86
N LEU A 277 8.35 -18.78 -5.58
CA LEU A 277 7.51 -19.20 -4.46
C LEU A 277 6.25 -18.35 -4.35
N LEU A 278 6.41 -17.03 -4.37
CA LEU A 278 5.30 -16.08 -4.24
C LEU A 278 4.40 -16.07 -5.47
N GLY A 279 4.97 -16.17 -6.67
CA GLY A 279 4.21 -16.18 -7.93
C GLY A 279 3.32 -17.40 -8.12
N ARG A 280 3.65 -18.50 -7.45
CA ARG A 280 2.86 -19.74 -7.45
C ARG A 280 1.87 -19.84 -6.29
N ALA A 281 1.93 -18.91 -5.31
CA ALA A 281 1.06 -18.93 -4.14
C ALA A 281 -0.39 -18.58 -4.52
N ALA A 282 -1.33 -19.47 -4.21
CA ALA A 282 -2.76 -19.18 -4.34
C ALA A 282 -3.23 -18.20 -3.25
N TYR A 283 -4.41 -17.62 -3.42
CA TYR A 283 -5.02 -16.65 -2.51
C TYR A 283 -4.94 -17.06 -1.02
N GLY A 284 -5.31 -18.30 -0.70
CA GLY A 284 -5.30 -18.81 0.68
C GLY A 284 -3.90 -18.99 1.29
N HIS A 285 -2.85 -18.99 0.47
CA HIS A 285 -1.48 -19.30 0.89
C HIS A 285 -0.60 -18.06 1.10
N ILE A 286 -1.00 -16.92 0.56
CA ILE A 286 -0.22 -15.67 0.63
C ILE A 286 0.07 -15.28 2.08
N ASN A 287 -0.93 -15.35 2.95
CA ASN A 287 -0.77 -14.99 4.35
C ASN A 287 0.26 -15.89 5.08
N ASN A 288 0.28 -17.18 4.72
CA ASN A 288 1.24 -18.13 5.29
C ASN A 288 2.68 -17.84 4.84
N ALA A 289 2.86 -17.28 3.64
CA ALA A 289 4.17 -16.88 3.14
C ALA A 289 4.65 -15.54 3.73
N ILE A 290 3.73 -14.59 3.99
CA ILE A 290 4.07 -13.25 4.49
C ILE A 290 4.35 -13.26 6.00
N LYS A 291 3.60 -14.03 6.79
CA LYS A 291 3.75 -14.08 8.23
C LYS A 291 5.18 -14.38 8.70
N PRO A 292 5.90 -15.39 8.15
CA PRO A 292 7.30 -15.64 8.50
C PRO A 292 8.24 -14.50 8.10
N VAL A 293 7.94 -13.72 7.04
CA VAL A 293 8.71 -12.52 6.68
C VAL A 293 8.63 -11.49 7.80
N LEU A 294 7.42 -11.19 8.28
CA LEU A 294 7.20 -10.25 9.38
C LEU A 294 7.92 -10.71 10.65
N MET A 295 7.80 -11.99 10.99
CA MET A 295 8.48 -12.56 12.16
C MET A 295 10.00 -12.52 12.05
N HIS A 296 10.56 -12.74 10.86
CA HIS A 296 11.99 -12.63 10.61
C HIS A 296 12.50 -11.20 10.79
N LEU A 297 11.78 -10.22 10.23
CA LEU A 297 12.12 -8.79 10.38
C LEU A 297 12.05 -8.34 11.84
N ASP A 298 11.08 -8.82 12.62
CA ASP A 298 10.97 -8.54 14.06
C ASP A 298 12.15 -9.14 14.82
N SER A 299 12.42 -10.44 14.60
CA SER A 299 13.43 -11.19 15.34
C SER A 299 14.84 -10.68 15.15
N HIS A 300 15.14 -10.14 13.97
CA HIS A 300 16.45 -9.61 13.61
C HIS A 300 16.50 -8.08 13.65
N SER A 301 15.42 -7.41 14.08
CA SER A 301 15.32 -5.94 14.19
C SER A 301 15.63 -5.22 12.85
N LEU A 302 15.15 -5.75 11.74
CA LEU A 302 15.48 -5.30 10.38
C LEU A 302 14.55 -4.19 9.85
N TRP A 303 13.62 -3.68 10.65
CA TRP A 303 12.73 -2.60 10.26
C TRP A 303 13.42 -1.24 10.12
N GLY A 304 14.44 -0.97 10.93
CA GLY A 304 15.05 0.37 11.08
C GLY A 304 16.36 0.59 10.33
N GLY A 305 16.83 -0.33 9.49
CA GLY A 305 18.16 -0.21 8.90
C GLY A 305 18.25 -0.62 7.43
N GLY A 306 18.71 0.29 6.57
CA GLY A 306 19.23 -0.05 5.24
C GLY A 306 18.21 -0.46 4.17
N GLY A 307 16.91 -0.30 4.38
CA GLY A 307 15.89 -0.57 3.36
C GLY A 307 15.64 -2.06 3.06
N PHE A 308 16.15 -2.99 3.88
CA PHE A 308 15.98 -4.44 3.64
C PHE A 308 14.50 -4.84 3.70
N ALA A 309 13.75 -4.35 4.70
CA ALA A 309 12.32 -4.61 4.81
C ALA A 309 11.56 -4.10 3.57
N VAL A 310 11.86 -2.89 3.12
CA VAL A 310 11.29 -2.30 1.90
C VAL A 310 11.60 -3.19 0.69
N ARG A 311 12.86 -3.62 0.52
CA ARG A 311 13.26 -4.52 -0.57
C ARG A 311 12.49 -5.85 -0.53
N CYS A 312 12.35 -6.47 0.63
CA CYS A 312 11.58 -7.71 0.78
C CYS A 312 10.14 -7.52 0.30
N PHE A 313 9.48 -6.45 0.73
CA PHE A 313 8.10 -6.20 0.34
C PHE A 313 7.94 -5.72 -1.10
N GLN A 314 8.92 -5.05 -1.68
CA GLN A 314 8.97 -4.80 -3.13
C GLN A 314 9.02 -6.13 -3.91
N ILE A 315 9.89 -7.07 -3.50
CA ILE A 315 9.93 -8.41 -4.12
C ILE A 315 8.56 -9.10 -3.99
N ILE A 316 7.94 -9.04 -2.82
CA ILE A 316 6.61 -9.64 -2.57
C ILE A 316 5.58 -9.01 -3.51
N MET A 317 5.44 -7.68 -3.51
CA MET A 317 4.42 -6.97 -4.28
C MET A 317 4.56 -7.17 -5.79
N PHE A 318 5.79 -7.25 -6.31
CA PHE A 318 6.04 -7.53 -7.73
C PHE A 318 5.93 -9.00 -8.12
N SER A 319 5.85 -9.93 -7.16
CA SER A 319 5.84 -11.37 -7.43
C SER A 319 4.46 -11.99 -7.27
N ILE A 320 3.65 -11.51 -6.37
CA ILE A 320 2.26 -11.98 -6.20
C ILE A 320 1.38 -11.48 -7.35
N GLN A 321 0.25 -12.14 -7.55
CA GLN A 321 -0.76 -11.65 -8.50
C GLN A 321 -1.33 -10.32 -8.01
N SER A 322 -1.43 -9.32 -8.88
CA SER A 322 -1.84 -7.95 -8.53
C SER A 322 -3.19 -7.88 -7.80
N GLN A 323 -4.13 -8.77 -8.15
CA GLN A 323 -5.42 -8.89 -7.47
C GLN A 323 -5.34 -9.26 -5.98
N HIS A 324 -4.20 -9.76 -5.51
CA HIS A 324 -3.96 -10.21 -4.14
C HIS A 324 -3.10 -9.24 -3.32
N SER A 325 -2.65 -8.14 -3.89
CA SER A 325 -1.80 -7.14 -3.22
C SER A 325 -2.45 -6.56 -1.95
N HIS A 326 -3.78 -6.46 -1.94
CA HIS A 326 -4.53 -6.02 -0.77
C HIS A 326 -4.30 -6.89 0.48
N LEU A 327 -4.03 -8.20 0.33
CA LEU A 327 -3.73 -9.09 1.46
C LEU A 327 -2.41 -8.70 2.14
N VAL A 328 -1.41 -8.28 1.37
CA VAL A 328 -0.14 -7.80 1.90
C VAL A 328 -0.36 -6.54 2.71
N ILE A 329 -1.13 -5.59 2.19
CA ILE A 329 -1.48 -4.36 2.90
C ILE A 329 -2.21 -4.68 4.21
N GLN A 330 -3.19 -5.59 4.18
CA GLN A 330 -3.90 -6.01 5.40
C GLN A 330 -2.97 -6.64 6.44
N GLN A 331 -2.03 -7.50 6.03
CA GLN A 331 -1.06 -8.10 6.93
C GLN A 331 -0.14 -7.05 7.56
N LEU A 332 0.32 -6.08 6.78
CA LEU A 332 1.13 -4.96 7.27
C LEU A 332 0.36 -4.07 8.24
N LEU A 333 -0.91 -3.76 7.96
CA LEU A 333 -1.77 -2.99 8.87
C LEU A 333 -2.01 -3.73 10.18
N GLY A 334 -2.34 -5.02 10.10
CA GLY A 334 -2.50 -5.87 11.29
C GLY A 334 -1.21 -5.98 12.11
N HIS A 335 -0.06 -6.06 11.44
CA HIS A 335 1.24 -6.10 12.08
C HIS A 335 1.60 -4.76 12.74
N LEU A 336 1.30 -3.64 12.10
CA LEU A 336 1.45 -2.30 12.68
C LEU A 336 0.60 -2.14 13.96
N ASP A 337 -0.64 -2.62 13.95
CA ASP A 337 -1.52 -2.59 15.12
C ASP A 337 -1.01 -3.50 16.25
N ALA A 338 -0.52 -4.70 15.93
CA ALA A 338 0.10 -5.60 16.91
C ALA A 338 1.34 -4.95 17.54
N ASN A 339 2.11 -4.18 16.77
CA ASN A 339 3.30 -3.46 17.20
C ASN A 339 3.01 -2.05 17.75
N SER A 340 1.76 -1.71 18.09
CA SER A 340 1.38 -0.37 18.55
C SER A 340 2.14 0.10 19.81
N ARG A 341 2.65 -0.84 20.62
CA ARG A 341 3.47 -0.59 21.83
C ARG A 341 4.97 -0.77 21.60
N SER A 342 5.38 -1.09 20.39
CA SER A 342 6.80 -1.26 20.02
C SER A 342 7.48 0.11 19.84
N PRO A 343 8.82 0.17 19.88
CA PRO A 343 9.59 1.40 19.64
C PRO A 343 9.16 2.13 18.35
N ALA A 344 9.24 3.45 18.36
CA ALA A 344 8.86 4.29 17.21
C ALA A 344 9.63 3.93 15.94
N SER A 345 10.88 3.48 16.06
CA SER A 345 11.71 3.05 14.92
C SER A 345 11.13 1.82 14.20
N ILE A 346 10.62 0.86 14.94
CA ILE A 346 9.97 -0.34 14.38
C ILE A 346 8.68 0.08 13.67
N ARG A 347 7.82 0.86 14.35
CA ARG A 347 6.57 1.36 13.78
C ARG A 347 6.82 2.21 12.53
N ALA A 348 7.84 3.06 12.54
CA ALA A 348 8.22 3.87 11.38
C ALA A 348 8.67 3.00 10.20
N GLY A 349 9.46 1.95 10.44
CA GLY A 349 9.87 1.01 9.40
C GLY A 349 8.70 0.26 8.77
N ILE A 350 7.73 -0.19 9.57
CA ILE A 350 6.50 -0.81 9.04
C ILE A 350 5.70 0.19 8.19
N VAL A 351 5.59 1.43 8.64
CA VAL A 351 4.89 2.50 7.91
C VAL A 351 5.61 2.85 6.61
N GLU A 352 6.95 2.85 6.58
CA GLU A 352 7.75 3.06 5.37
C GLU A 352 7.49 1.95 4.33
N VAL A 353 7.46 0.69 4.75
CA VAL A 353 7.09 -0.44 3.89
C VAL A 353 5.66 -0.28 3.35
N LEU A 354 4.71 0.14 4.18
CA LEU A 354 3.34 0.45 3.74
C LEU A 354 3.31 1.53 2.67
N SER A 355 4.11 2.59 2.82
CA SER A 355 4.19 3.69 1.84
C SER A 355 4.65 3.19 0.47
N GLU A 356 5.69 2.36 0.44
CA GLU A 356 6.22 1.78 -0.81
C GLU A 356 5.24 0.77 -1.42
N ALA A 357 4.59 -0.06 -0.61
CA ALA A 357 3.56 -0.99 -1.07
C ALA A 357 2.37 -0.27 -1.73
N ALA A 358 1.95 0.88 -1.20
CA ALA A 358 0.90 1.70 -1.78
C ALA A 358 1.24 2.21 -3.19
N VAL A 359 2.49 2.63 -3.41
CA VAL A 359 2.96 3.09 -4.73
C VAL A 359 2.92 1.96 -5.76
N ILE A 360 3.27 0.74 -5.36
CA ILE A 360 3.27 -0.43 -6.26
C ILE A 360 1.83 -0.89 -6.57
N GLU A 361 0.92 -0.82 -5.58
CA GLU A 361 -0.47 -1.25 -5.75
C GLU A 361 -1.29 -0.36 -6.68
N ALA A 362 -0.84 0.83 -7.00
CA ALA A 362 -1.56 1.87 -7.77
C ALA A 362 -2.25 1.42 -9.06
N THR A 363 -2.09 0.15 -9.48
CA THR A 363 -2.55 -0.36 -10.77
C THR A 363 -3.83 -1.20 -10.74
N GLY A 364 -4.55 -1.34 -9.63
CA GLY A 364 -5.89 -1.85 -9.82
C GLY A 364 -6.53 -2.82 -8.85
N SER A 365 -6.15 -2.94 -7.61
CA SER A 365 -6.97 -3.69 -6.66
C SER A 365 -7.87 -2.75 -5.86
N VAL A 366 -9.16 -3.02 -5.92
CA VAL A 366 -10.13 -2.44 -4.99
C VAL A 366 -10.01 -3.25 -3.70
N GLY A 367 -9.00 -2.92 -2.91
CA GLY A 367 -8.77 -3.57 -1.62
C GLY A 367 -9.84 -3.22 -0.58
N PRO A 368 -9.89 -3.96 0.52
CA PRO A 368 -10.86 -3.73 1.57
C PRO A 368 -10.69 -2.33 2.13
N THR A 369 -11.75 -1.58 1.98
CA THR A 369 -12.00 -0.31 2.64
C THR A 369 -10.78 0.59 2.81
N VAL A 370 -10.55 1.39 1.80
CA VAL A 370 -9.66 2.55 1.84
C VAL A 370 -9.71 3.26 3.21
N LEU A 371 -10.90 3.39 3.79
CA LEU A 371 -11.12 4.00 5.09
C LEU A 371 -10.47 3.22 6.26
N GLU A 372 -10.29 1.90 6.16
CA GLU A 372 -9.63 1.10 7.19
C GLU A 372 -8.12 1.43 7.26
N VAL A 373 -7.49 1.57 6.08
CA VAL A 373 -6.09 2.00 5.99
C VAL A 373 -5.91 3.36 6.66
N PHE A 374 -6.72 4.34 6.28
CA PHE A 374 -6.64 5.69 6.86
C PHE A 374 -6.99 5.69 8.35
N ASN A 375 -7.98 4.92 8.80
CA ASN A 375 -8.30 4.77 10.22
C ASN A 375 -7.11 4.24 11.03
N THR A 376 -6.43 3.22 10.53
CA THR A 376 -5.25 2.65 11.20
C THR A 376 -4.11 3.65 11.25
N LEU A 377 -3.81 4.34 10.14
CA LEU A 377 -2.77 5.36 10.10
C LEU A 377 -3.09 6.56 11.03
N LEU A 378 -4.33 7.05 11.03
CA LEU A 378 -4.75 8.13 11.95
C LEU A 378 -4.71 7.69 13.42
N ARG A 379 -5.01 6.43 13.71
CA ARG A 379 -4.87 5.87 15.06
C ARG A 379 -3.39 5.86 15.49
N GLN A 380 -2.48 5.50 14.60
CA GLN A 380 -1.03 5.56 14.87
C GLN A 380 -0.54 6.98 15.15
N LEU A 381 -1.02 7.99 14.39
CA LEU A 381 -0.71 9.40 14.68
C LEU A 381 -1.16 9.79 16.10
N ARG A 382 -2.37 9.45 16.47
CA ARG A 382 -2.91 9.74 17.79
C ARG A 382 -2.09 9.08 18.90
N GLN A 383 -1.79 7.80 18.76
CA GLN A 383 -0.97 7.05 19.73
C GLN A 383 0.44 7.65 19.82
N SER A 384 1.04 8.04 18.71
CA SER A 384 2.35 8.68 18.68
C SER A 384 2.34 10.02 19.42
N VAL A 385 1.29 10.85 19.27
CA VAL A 385 1.14 12.09 20.04
C VAL A 385 1.04 11.80 21.53
N ASP A 386 0.26 10.79 21.94
CA ASP A 386 0.16 10.39 23.34
C ASP A 386 1.52 9.95 23.90
N TYR A 387 2.26 9.13 23.16
CA TYR A 387 3.60 8.68 23.57
C TYR A 387 4.62 9.82 23.60
N GLN A 388 4.55 10.75 22.67
CA GLN A 388 5.41 11.93 22.67
C GLN A 388 5.20 12.81 23.91
N LEU A 389 3.95 12.97 24.35
CA LEU A 389 3.60 13.77 25.53
C LEU A 389 3.92 13.04 26.84
N THR A 390 3.66 11.74 26.92
CA THR A 390 3.90 10.95 28.12
C THR A 390 5.34 10.45 28.25
N GLY A 391 6.04 10.26 27.13
CA GLY A 391 7.38 9.72 27.07
C GLY A 391 7.46 8.19 27.23
N TYR A 392 6.32 7.46 27.25
CA TYR A 392 6.29 6.02 27.48
C TYR A 392 5.37 5.30 26.48
N TYR A 393 5.75 4.05 26.13
CA TYR A 393 4.92 3.16 25.28
C TYR A 393 3.87 2.39 26.07
N ASP A 394 4.09 2.19 27.37
CA ASP A 394 3.15 1.52 28.23
C ASP A 394 3.01 2.22 29.60
N ASN A 395 1.91 1.94 30.29
CA ASN A 395 1.63 2.49 31.61
C ASN A 395 2.63 2.02 32.70
N ALA A 396 3.42 0.98 32.40
CA ALA A 396 4.44 0.45 33.31
C ALA A 396 5.78 1.16 33.18
N GLY A 397 5.93 2.09 32.24
CA GLY A 397 7.13 2.89 32.01
C GLY A 397 8.36 2.10 31.58
N LYS A 398 8.18 0.87 31.04
CA LYS A 398 9.29 -0.02 30.65
C LYS A 398 10.06 0.47 29.43
N HIS A 399 9.37 1.11 28.51
CA HIS A 399 9.95 1.58 27.25
C HIS A 399 9.76 3.09 27.13
N ARG A 400 10.85 3.82 27.27
CA ARG A 400 10.83 5.28 27.11
C ARG A 400 11.12 5.67 25.66
N THR A 401 10.30 6.54 25.12
CA THR A 401 10.50 7.15 23.79
C THR A 401 11.03 8.57 23.89
N THR A 402 11.56 9.09 22.79
CA THR A 402 11.96 10.48 22.66
C THR A 402 11.04 11.22 21.70
N SER A 403 10.87 12.51 21.91
CA SER A 403 10.08 13.37 21.00
C SER A 403 10.58 13.31 19.55
N VAL A 404 11.89 13.14 19.35
CA VAL A 404 12.47 13.05 18.00
C VAL A 404 12.03 11.78 17.29
N HIS A 405 12.05 10.64 17.98
CA HIS A 405 11.64 9.36 17.40
C HIS A 405 10.15 9.36 17.03
N GLU A 406 9.30 9.93 17.90
CA GLU A 406 7.87 10.02 17.61
C GLU A 406 7.59 10.98 16.45
N LYS A 407 8.29 12.10 16.33
CA LYS A 407 8.18 12.99 15.15
C LYS A 407 8.56 12.30 13.85
N THR A 408 9.64 11.53 13.85
CA THR A 408 10.03 10.73 12.66
C THR A 408 8.93 9.76 12.25
N LEU A 409 8.30 9.10 13.22
CA LEU A 409 7.16 8.22 12.96
C LEU A 409 5.96 9.02 12.41
N GLN A 410 5.64 10.16 13.00
CA GLN A 410 4.53 11.02 12.56
C GLN A 410 4.72 11.46 11.11
N ASP A 411 5.92 11.91 10.76
CA ASP A 411 6.26 12.31 9.38
C ASP A 411 6.15 11.13 8.40
N ALA A 412 6.60 9.94 8.80
CA ALA A 412 6.45 8.72 8.01
C ALA A 412 4.97 8.35 7.78
N VAL A 413 4.13 8.43 8.81
CA VAL A 413 2.70 8.16 8.71
C VAL A 413 2.00 9.18 7.81
N ILE A 414 2.31 10.48 7.95
CA ILE A 414 1.75 11.53 7.11
C ILE A 414 2.13 11.31 5.63
N LYS A 415 3.39 11.00 5.36
CA LYS A 415 3.85 10.64 4.01
C LYS A 415 3.11 9.43 3.46
N THR A 416 2.89 8.41 4.28
CA THR A 416 2.17 7.19 3.87
C THR A 416 0.71 7.47 3.56
N ILE A 417 0.04 8.33 4.34
CA ILE A 417 -1.32 8.82 4.04
C ILE A 417 -1.36 9.45 2.64
N GLY A 418 -0.39 10.30 2.31
CA GLY A 418 -0.24 10.88 0.97
C GLY A 418 -0.03 9.82 -0.11
N SER A 419 0.87 8.85 0.11
CA SER A 419 1.14 7.77 -0.84
C SER A 419 -0.12 6.96 -1.16
N PHE A 420 -0.88 6.55 -0.15
CA PHE A 420 -2.17 5.86 -0.36
C PHE A 420 -3.20 6.74 -1.06
N ALA A 421 -3.33 8.00 -0.66
CA ALA A 421 -4.28 8.91 -1.28
C ALA A 421 -3.97 9.14 -2.77
N ASN A 422 -2.71 9.23 -3.14
CA ASN A 422 -2.29 9.44 -4.52
C ASN A 422 -2.60 8.25 -5.45
N THR A 423 -2.80 7.05 -4.91
CA THR A 423 -3.22 5.88 -5.70
C THR A 423 -4.72 5.87 -5.99
N LEU A 424 -5.50 6.70 -5.27
CA LEU A 424 -6.95 6.70 -5.36
C LEU A 424 -7.47 7.60 -6.48
N PRO A 425 -8.61 7.25 -7.10
CA PRO A 425 -9.33 8.15 -7.98
C PRO A 425 -9.74 9.46 -7.26
N VAL A 426 -9.88 10.55 -8.00
CA VAL A 426 -10.16 11.89 -7.47
C VAL A 426 -11.39 11.92 -6.53
N TYR A 427 -12.46 11.20 -6.88
CA TYR A 427 -13.68 11.16 -6.04
C TYR A 427 -13.43 10.49 -4.68
N GLN A 428 -12.63 9.41 -4.62
CA GLN A 428 -12.28 8.75 -3.36
C GLN A 428 -11.32 9.61 -2.54
N ARG A 429 -10.39 10.33 -3.19
CA ARG A 429 -9.53 11.30 -2.49
C ARG A 429 -10.36 12.40 -1.81
N SER A 430 -11.43 12.89 -2.46
CA SER A 430 -12.37 13.84 -1.84
C SER A 430 -13.02 13.26 -0.58
N GLU A 431 -13.45 11.99 -0.64
CA GLU A 431 -14.02 11.30 0.53
C GLU A 431 -13.01 11.13 1.66
N VAL A 432 -11.75 10.79 1.34
CA VAL A 432 -10.66 10.72 2.31
C VAL A 432 -10.40 12.08 2.94
N MET A 433 -10.38 13.16 2.15
CA MET A 433 -10.21 14.51 2.70
C MET A 433 -11.34 14.88 3.66
N LEU A 434 -12.60 14.60 3.30
CA LEU A 434 -13.75 14.81 4.19
C LEU A 434 -13.67 13.95 5.44
N PHE A 435 -13.23 12.72 5.32
CA PHE A 435 -13.02 11.81 6.45
C PHE A 435 -11.96 12.33 7.42
N ILE A 436 -10.79 12.76 6.91
CA ILE A 436 -9.74 13.35 7.75
C ILE A 436 -10.23 14.65 8.39
N MET A 437 -10.88 15.54 7.63
CA MET A 437 -11.46 16.78 8.14
C MET A 437 -12.42 16.54 9.31
N GLY A 438 -13.29 15.54 9.20
CA GLY A 438 -14.22 15.13 10.25
C GLY A 438 -13.55 14.55 11.51
N LYS A 439 -12.25 14.25 11.47
CA LYS A 439 -11.47 13.79 12.63
C LYS A 439 -10.68 14.92 13.31
N ILE A 440 -10.57 16.09 12.69
CA ILE A 440 -9.84 17.21 13.28
C ILE A 440 -10.64 17.74 14.47
N PRO A 441 -10.04 17.86 15.67
CA PRO A 441 -10.68 18.51 16.81
C PRO A 441 -11.02 19.96 16.46
N VAL A 442 -12.31 20.30 16.47
CA VAL A 442 -12.78 21.68 16.26
C VAL A 442 -13.34 22.18 17.58
N PRO A 443 -12.96 23.38 18.03
CA PRO A 443 -13.55 23.97 19.22
C PRO A 443 -15.09 24.03 19.10
N GLY A 444 -15.81 23.50 20.09
CA GLY A 444 -17.27 23.47 20.12
C GLY A 444 -17.97 22.32 19.40
N ILE A 445 -17.26 21.51 18.60
CA ILE A 445 -17.77 20.30 17.98
C ILE A 445 -16.94 19.14 18.50
N TYR A 446 -17.56 18.20 19.17
CA TYR A 446 -17.03 17.03 19.86
C TYR A 446 -15.55 16.68 19.63
N PRO A 447 -14.78 16.36 20.68
CA PRO A 447 -13.44 15.82 20.56
C PRO A 447 -13.53 14.38 20.01
N ALA A 448 -13.72 14.22 18.72
CA ALA A 448 -13.82 12.90 18.07
C ALA A 448 -12.55 12.05 18.25
N LEU A 449 -11.43 12.67 18.60
CA LEU A 449 -10.13 12.04 18.82
C LEU A 449 -9.43 12.49 20.12
N GLY A 450 -10.13 13.16 21.02
CA GLY A 450 -9.55 13.56 22.30
C GLY A 450 -8.94 12.35 23.02
N SER A 451 -7.64 12.37 23.25
CA SER A 451 -7.04 11.50 24.24
C SER A 451 -7.35 12.06 25.63
N PRO A 452 -7.86 11.26 26.55
CA PRO A 452 -8.12 11.72 27.91
C PRO A 452 -6.85 12.22 28.64
N ASN A 453 -5.66 11.87 28.13
CA ASN A 453 -4.38 12.18 28.75
C ASN A 453 -3.63 13.35 28.07
N ALA A 454 -4.04 13.79 26.87
CA ALA A 454 -3.24 14.70 26.06
C ALA A 454 -3.59 16.20 26.27
N GLY A 455 -4.71 16.54 26.87
CA GLY A 455 -5.10 17.93 27.14
C GLY A 455 -5.15 18.83 25.89
N PHE A 456 -4.97 20.12 26.09
CA PHE A 456 -4.97 21.13 25.03
C PHE A 456 -3.82 20.97 24.03
N GLU A 457 -2.62 20.70 24.52
CA GLU A 457 -1.43 20.54 23.66
C GLU A 457 -1.55 19.33 22.76
N GLY A 458 -2.05 18.20 23.26
CA GLY A 458 -2.31 17.01 22.46
C GLY A 458 -3.33 17.25 21.36
N SER A 459 -4.39 17.98 21.66
CA SER A 459 -5.39 18.35 20.66
C SER A 459 -4.82 19.26 19.56
N ARG A 460 -3.99 20.24 19.93
CA ARG A 460 -3.26 21.09 18.98
C ARG A 460 -2.34 20.28 18.09
N MET A 461 -1.55 19.39 18.68
CA MET A 461 -0.66 18.51 17.91
C MET A 461 -1.44 17.64 16.91
N ILE A 462 -2.57 17.07 17.32
CA ILE A 462 -3.43 16.28 16.43
C ILE A 462 -3.99 17.16 15.31
N GLN A 463 -4.45 18.40 15.59
CA GLN A 463 -4.88 19.33 14.55
C GLN A 463 -3.79 19.56 13.50
N VAL A 464 -2.57 19.89 13.92
CA VAL A 464 -1.43 20.11 13.03
C VAL A 464 -1.12 18.86 12.19
N MET A 465 -1.08 17.67 12.83
CA MET A 465 -0.80 16.41 12.11
C MET A 465 -1.87 16.07 11.07
N LEU A 466 -3.14 16.27 11.41
CA LEU A 466 -4.24 16.01 10.47
C LEU A 466 -4.28 17.04 9.34
N LEU A 467 -3.97 18.31 9.59
CA LEU A 467 -3.82 19.32 8.52
C LEU A 467 -2.61 19.02 7.64
N LYS A 468 -1.47 18.56 8.18
CA LYS A 468 -0.33 18.08 7.38
C LYS A 468 -0.72 16.87 6.53
N SER A 469 -1.52 15.95 7.07
CA SER A 469 -2.05 14.82 6.33
C SER A 469 -2.97 15.27 5.18
N LEU A 470 -3.84 16.25 5.43
CA LEU A 470 -4.68 16.84 4.37
C LEU A 470 -3.84 17.51 3.29
N LEU A 471 -2.77 18.22 3.66
CA LEU A 471 -1.85 18.82 2.70
C LEU A 471 -1.23 17.76 1.79
N GLN A 472 -0.75 16.64 2.36
CA GLN A 472 -0.22 15.51 1.57
C GLN A 472 -1.26 14.88 0.64
N VAL A 473 -2.52 14.74 1.10
CA VAL A 473 -3.62 14.24 0.27
C VAL A 473 -3.99 15.22 -0.84
N SER A 474 -3.82 16.52 -0.61
CA SER A 474 -4.12 17.57 -1.59
C SER A 474 -3.03 17.74 -2.65
N GLU A 475 -1.82 17.23 -2.43
CA GLU A 475 -0.74 17.31 -3.41
C GLU A 475 -1.12 16.61 -4.72
N ARG A 476 -0.86 17.29 -5.85
CA ARG A 476 -1.18 16.80 -7.20
C ARG A 476 -2.65 16.38 -7.35
N TYR A 477 -3.54 17.14 -6.75
CA TYR A 477 -4.97 16.89 -6.86
C TYR A 477 -5.50 17.43 -8.18
N GLU A 478 -5.59 16.59 -9.17
CA GLU A 478 -6.06 16.94 -10.51
C GLU A 478 -7.59 16.90 -10.59
N SER A 479 -8.25 17.97 -10.20
CA SER A 479 -9.71 18.08 -10.36
C SER A 479 -10.08 19.15 -11.37
N SER A 480 -10.88 18.78 -12.35
CA SER A 480 -11.47 19.74 -13.29
C SER A 480 -12.60 20.58 -12.67
N ASN A 481 -13.09 20.22 -11.49
CA ASN A 481 -14.25 20.86 -10.85
C ASN A 481 -13.97 21.21 -9.37
N LEU A 482 -13.81 22.50 -9.10
CA LEU A 482 -13.55 23.00 -7.74
C LEU A 482 -14.73 22.80 -6.78
N LEU A 483 -15.97 22.71 -7.24
CA LEU A 483 -17.11 22.41 -6.37
C LEU A 483 -17.04 20.99 -5.79
N THR A 484 -16.38 20.08 -6.52
CA THR A 484 -16.12 18.71 -6.05
C THR A 484 -14.89 18.64 -5.17
N ALA A 485 -13.82 19.35 -5.52
CA ALA A 485 -12.58 19.41 -4.74
C ALA A 485 -12.76 20.14 -3.39
N LEU A 486 -13.54 21.20 -3.37
CA LEU A 486 -13.78 22.08 -2.24
C LEU A 486 -15.30 22.20 -1.95
N PRO A 487 -16.00 21.12 -1.58
CA PRO A 487 -17.41 21.20 -1.22
C PRO A 487 -17.57 22.05 0.06
N SER A 488 -18.76 22.65 0.26
CA SER A 488 -19.01 23.50 1.44
C SER A 488 -18.71 22.79 2.77
N SER A 489 -19.02 21.48 2.84
CA SER A 489 -18.74 20.65 4.02
C SER A 489 -17.27 20.49 4.36
N PHE A 490 -16.38 20.72 3.40
CA PHE A 490 -14.92 20.71 3.58
C PHE A 490 -14.36 22.13 3.72
N LEU A 491 -14.77 23.04 2.82
CA LEU A 491 -14.23 24.40 2.77
C LEU A 491 -14.57 25.23 4.00
N GLU A 492 -15.79 25.13 4.51
CA GLU A 492 -16.22 25.94 5.65
C GLU A 492 -15.44 25.62 6.94
N PRO A 493 -15.32 24.36 7.36
CA PRO A 493 -14.46 24.00 8.48
C PRO A 493 -12.99 24.37 8.24
N LEU A 494 -12.47 24.17 7.03
CA LEU A 494 -11.10 24.52 6.69
C LEU A 494 -10.84 26.02 6.87
N LEU A 495 -11.74 26.87 6.37
CA LEU A 495 -11.64 28.33 6.52
C LEU A 495 -11.74 28.77 7.97
N SER A 496 -12.48 28.07 8.83
CA SER A 496 -12.56 28.42 10.26
C SER A 496 -11.18 28.33 10.96
N PHE A 497 -10.31 27.42 10.50
CA PHE A 497 -8.94 27.31 11.04
C PHE A 497 -8.04 28.49 10.68
N THR A 498 -8.37 29.30 9.66
CA THR A 498 -7.61 30.54 9.37
C THR A 498 -7.74 31.58 10.47
N LEU A 499 -8.75 31.47 11.32
CA LEU A 499 -9.01 32.40 12.42
C LEU A 499 -8.36 31.99 13.74
N MET A 500 -7.67 30.82 13.76
CA MET A 500 -6.98 30.34 14.96
C MET A 500 -5.71 31.16 15.24
N GLU A 501 -5.37 31.31 16.52
CA GLU A 501 -4.19 32.06 16.97
C GLU A 501 -2.87 31.38 16.55
N ASP A 502 -2.88 30.09 16.29
CA ASP A 502 -1.69 29.32 15.89
C ASP A 502 -1.24 29.63 14.45
N PRO A 503 -0.03 30.20 14.27
CA PRO A 503 0.46 30.54 12.94
C PRO A 503 0.75 29.31 12.05
N GLU A 504 1.12 28.16 12.63
CA GLU A 504 1.35 26.93 11.88
C GLU A 504 0.05 26.40 11.27
N ILE A 505 -1.05 26.47 12.02
CA ILE A 505 -2.37 26.05 11.53
C ILE A 505 -2.83 26.97 10.39
N ARG A 506 -2.71 28.27 10.53
CA ARG A 506 -3.05 29.22 9.44
C ARG A 506 -2.23 28.98 8.19
N LEU A 507 -0.92 28.75 8.35
CA LEU A 507 -0.03 28.46 7.24
C LEU A 507 -0.45 27.18 6.49
N LEU A 508 -0.76 26.11 7.22
CA LEU A 508 -1.20 24.84 6.63
C LEU A 508 -2.51 25.01 5.85
N VAL A 509 -3.47 25.81 6.36
CA VAL A 509 -4.72 26.07 5.64
C VAL A 509 -4.47 26.78 4.32
N LEU A 510 -3.63 27.83 4.31
CA LEU A 510 -3.27 28.51 3.06
C LEU A 510 -2.60 27.55 2.06
N SER A 511 -1.71 26.70 2.55
CA SER A 511 -1.02 25.70 1.72
C SER A 511 -1.99 24.66 1.14
N ILE A 512 -2.96 24.16 1.92
CA ILE A 512 -3.99 23.23 1.46
C ILE A 512 -4.87 23.88 0.39
N LEU A 513 -5.33 25.11 0.63
CA LEU A 513 -6.13 25.85 -0.34
C LEU A 513 -5.37 26.06 -1.66
N THR A 514 -4.10 26.47 -1.56
CA THR A 514 -3.23 26.65 -2.73
C THR A 514 -3.10 25.34 -3.50
N SER A 515 -2.80 24.22 -2.82
CA SER A 515 -2.63 22.91 -3.45
C SER A 515 -3.89 22.40 -4.15
N LEU A 516 -5.09 22.65 -3.58
CA LEU A 516 -6.36 22.20 -4.17
C LEU A 516 -6.85 23.08 -5.33
N ILE A 517 -6.44 24.35 -5.37
CA ILE A 517 -6.82 25.28 -6.44
C ILE A 517 -5.82 25.20 -7.60
N ASP A 518 -4.56 24.89 -7.33
CA ASP A 518 -3.47 24.81 -8.29
C ASP A 518 -3.54 23.55 -9.17
N ARG A 519 -4.28 23.62 -10.26
CA ARG A 519 -4.47 22.50 -11.20
C ARG A 519 -3.29 22.27 -12.13
N HIS A 520 -2.51 23.33 -12.41
CA HIS A 520 -1.40 23.29 -13.36
C HIS A 520 -0.04 23.25 -12.66
N GLN A 521 -0.02 22.99 -11.35
CA GLN A 521 1.21 22.91 -10.53
C GLN A 521 2.10 24.17 -10.68
N ASN A 522 1.48 25.33 -10.65
CA ASN A 522 2.15 26.63 -10.67
C ASN A 522 2.75 27.02 -9.31
N ALA A 523 2.16 26.56 -8.19
CA ALA A 523 2.63 26.90 -6.85
C ALA A 523 4.12 26.57 -6.60
N PRO A 524 4.68 25.42 -7.06
CA PRO A 524 6.12 25.15 -6.93
C PRO A 524 7.01 26.10 -7.74
N ARG A 525 6.48 26.78 -8.74
CA ARG A 525 7.19 27.77 -9.55
C ARG A 525 7.19 29.16 -8.90
N ILE A 526 6.24 29.39 -8.00
CA ILE A 526 6.08 30.63 -7.22
C ILE A 526 6.88 30.48 -5.92
N THR A 527 8.21 30.43 -6.03
CA THR A 527 9.09 30.14 -4.88
C THR A 527 9.30 31.31 -3.93
N THR A 528 9.20 32.53 -4.44
CA THR A 528 9.46 33.76 -3.67
C THR A 528 8.47 34.85 -4.02
N VAL A 529 8.15 35.68 -3.05
CA VAL A 529 7.39 36.92 -3.30
C VAL A 529 8.33 37.91 -3.97
N SER A 530 8.03 38.34 -5.19
CA SER A 530 8.86 39.27 -5.95
C SER A 530 8.03 40.16 -6.84
N VAL A 531 8.45 41.42 -6.99
CA VAL A 531 7.89 42.33 -7.98
C VAL A 531 8.53 42.19 -9.37
N THR A 532 9.54 41.31 -9.52
CA THR A 532 10.20 41.00 -10.80
C THR A 532 9.80 39.63 -11.34
N PHE A 533 8.72 39.06 -10.83
CA PHE A 533 8.27 37.74 -11.20
C PHE A 533 7.86 37.68 -12.69
N ASP A 534 8.43 36.72 -13.42
CA ASP A 534 8.15 36.50 -14.83
C ASP A 534 6.95 35.56 -15.00
N VAL A 535 5.82 36.08 -15.46
CA VAL A 535 4.59 35.31 -15.68
C VAL A 535 4.75 34.24 -16.77
N SER A 536 5.74 34.38 -17.66
CA SER A 536 5.99 33.41 -18.73
C SER A 536 6.41 32.03 -18.23
N VAL A 537 6.86 31.93 -16.98
CA VAL A 537 7.21 30.68 -16.31
C VAL A 537 5.97 29.89 -15.86
N LEU A 538 4.82 30.57 -15.73
CA LEU A 538 3.58 29.94 -15.29
C LEU A 538 2.86 29.26 -16.46
N GLU A 539 2.31 28.09 -16.21
CA GLU A 539 1.40 27.45 -17.15
C GLU A 539 0.05 28.14 -17.08
N GLN A 540 -0.26 28.89 -18.14
CA GLN A 540 -1.52 29.61 -18.28
C GLN A 540 -2.52 28.71 -19.00
N LYS A 541 -3.78 28.78 -18.58
CA LYS A 541 -4.88 28.08 -19.22
C LYS A 541 -5.25 28.76 -20.54
N GLU A 542 -5.29 28.00 -21.64
CA GLU A 542 -5.72 28.51 -22.94
C GLU A 542 -7.22 28.87 -22.96
N ASP A 543 -8.04 28.11 -22.24
CA ASP A 543 -9.47 28.36 -22.09
C ASP A 543 -9.78 29.18 -20.83
N GLY A 544 -10.62 30.16 -20.94
CA GLY A 544 -11.06 31.00 -19.84
C GLY A 544 -11.75 30.22 -18.71
N CYS A 545 -12.15 30.91 -17.63
CA CYS A 545 -12.79 30.33 -16.46
C CYS A 545 -14.01 29.45 -16.82
N SER A 546 -14.03 28.20 -16.40
CA SER A 546 -15.10 27.25 -16.73
C SER A 546 -16.43 27.65 -16.06
N ARG A 547 -17.56 27.12 -16.55
CA ARG A 547 -18.86 27.33 -15.92
C ARG A 547 -18.88 26.86 -14.45
N HIS A 548 -18.21 25.77 -14.15
CA HIS A 548 -18.14 25.23 -12.78
C HIS A 548 -17.30 26.14 -11.90
N ASP A 549 -16.22 26.70 -12.41
CA ASP A 549 -15.39 27.65 -11.69
C ASP A 549 -16.16 28.93 -11.35
N ASN A 550 -16.92 29.45 -12.32
CA ASN A 550 -17.79 30.59 -12.07
C ASN A 550 -18.85 30.32 -10.98
N LEU A 551 -19.41 29.11 -10.94
CA LEU A 551 -20.33 28.71 -9.87
C LEU A 551 -19.63 28.60 -8.52
N PHE A 552 -18.41 28.06 -8.48
CA PHE A 552 -17.60 28.00 -7.26
C PHE A 552 -17.30 29.39 -6.72
N ILE A 553 -16.86 30.28 -7.58
CA ILE A 553 -16.53 31.69 -7.23
C ILE A 553 -17.76 32.36 -6.64
N ARG A 554 -18.89 32.34 -7.35
CA ARG A 554 -20.13 32.96 -6.86
C ARG A 554 -20.59 32.46 -5.51
N LYS A 555 -20.34 31.18 -5.23
CA LYS A 555 -20.76 30.54 -3.98
C LYS A 555 -19.79 30.81 -2.83
N HIS A 556 -18.50 30.78 -3.07
CA HIS A 556 -17.48 30.65 -2.03
C HIS A 556 -16.46 31.80 -1.95
N ALA A 557 -16.23 32.56 -3.03
CA ALA A 557 -15.14 33.53 -3.11
C ALA A 557 -15.21 34.59 -2.03
N GLN A 558 -16.36 35.18 -1.77
CA GLN A 558 -16.52 36.22 -0.75
C GLN A 558 -16.14 35.72 0.67
N ARG A 559 -16.47 34.46 0.95
CA ARG A 559 -16.14 33.84 2.23
C ARG A 559 -14.64 33.56 2.31
N LEU A 560 -14.05 33.06 1.23
CA LEU A 560 -12.60 32.83 1.10
C LEU A 560 -11.82 34.13 1.31
N TYR A 561 -12.15 35.18 0.57
CA TYR A 561 -11.49 36.48 0.66
C TYR A 561 -11.60 37.09 2.05
N ARG A 562 -12.77 36.96 2.70
CA ARG A 562 -12.99 37.42 4.05
C ARG A 562 -12.06 36.71 5.06
N HIS A 563 -11.96 35.40 5.00
CA HIS A 563 -11.10 34.63 5.90
C HIS A 563 -9.61 34.93 5.65
N VAL A 564 -9.19 35.07 4.41
CA VAL A 564 -7.83 35.50 4.02
C VAL A 564 -7.52 36.86 4.63
N TYR A 565 -8.42 37.83 4.51
CA TYR A 565 -8.25 39.15 5.09
C TYR A 565 -8.14 39.11 6.64
N LEU A 566 -9.03 38.34 7.30
CA LEU A 566 -9.03 38.22 8.75
C LEU A 566 -7.77 37.53 9.28
N ALA A 567 -7.26 36.54 8.59
CA ALA A 567 -6.01 35.87 8.93
C ALA A 567 -4.80 36.81 8.88
N CYS A 568 -4.82 37.84 8.05
CA CYS A 568 -3.77 38.85 7.96
C CYS A 568 -3.79 39.86 9.15
N LYS A 569 -4.83 39.88 9.99
CA LYS A 569 -4.89 40.71 11.19
C LYS A 569 -4.15 40.12 12.39
N GLU A 570 -3.69 38.90 12.31
CA GLU A 570 -2.99 38.24 13.41
C GLU A 570 -1.54 38.75 13.56
N GLU A 571 -1.13 39.05 14.79
CA GLU A 571 0.21 39.62 15.08
C GLU A 571 1.35 38.66 14.79
N ASN A 572 1.16 37.37 15.03
CA ASN A 572 2.21 36.35 14.99
C ASN A 572 2.40 35.71 13.60
N ASN A 573 1.99 36.39 12.53
CA ASN A 573 2.29 35.97 11.16
C ASN A 573 3.78 36.22 10.84
N GLY A 574 4.45 35.18 10.36
CA GLY A 574 5.84 35.21 9.92
C GLY A 574 6.01 35.30 8.39
N PRO A 575 7.26 35.34 7.89
CA PRO A 575 7.56 35.41 6.46
C PRO A 575 6.87 34.32 5.63
N ASN A 576 6.84 33.10 6.14
CA ASN A 576 6.22 31.93 5.48
C ASN A 576 4.71 32.13 5.26
N HIS A 577 4.03 32.86 6.19
CA HIS A 577 2.61 33.15 6.03
C HIS A 577 2.37 34.08 4.83
N TYR A 578 3.20 35.13 4.69
CA TYR A 578 3.10 36.07 3.58
C TYR A 578 3.50 35.45 2.23
N GLN A 579 4.47 34.53 2.24
CA GLN A 579 4.80 33.71 1.09
C GLN A 579 3.62 32.83 0.65
N ALA A 580 3.00 32.12 1.58
CA ALA A 580 1.82 31.27 1.32
C ALA A 580 0.60 32.10 0.86
N LEU A 581 0.41 33.29 1.44
CA LEU A 581 -0.63 34.23 1.03
C LEU A 581 -0.43 34.68 -0.42
N PHE A 582 0.78 35.08 -0.79
CA PHE A 582 1.11 35.43 -2.16
C PHE A 582 0.90 34.28 -3.12
N SER A 583 1.35 33.05 -2.75
CA SER A 583 1.14 31.84 -3.56
C SER A 583 -0.34 31.55 -3.79
N LEU A 584 -1.17 31.69 -2.77
CA LEU A 584 -2.62 31.53 -2.89
C LEU A 584 -3.25 32.58 -3.81
N LEU A 585 -2.90 33.87 -3.63
CA LEU A 585 -3.41 34.95 -4.49
C LEU A 585 -2.94 34.79 -5.93
N ALA A 586 -1.71 34.36 -6.13
CA ALA A 586 -1.16 34.10 -7.48
C ALA A 586 -1.87 32.92 -8.16
N VAL A 587 -2.08 31.80 -7.46
CA VAL A 587 -2.79 30.65 -7.99
C VAL A 587 -4.25 31.00 -8.30
N LEU A 588 -4.93 31.72 -7.42
CA LEU A 588 -6.29 32.24 -7.68
C LEU A 588 -6.33 33.09 -8.94
N SER A 589 -5.29 33.94 -9.13
CA SER A 589 -5.19 34.83 -10.30
C SER A 589 -4.94 34.06 -11.61
N VAL A 590 -4.17 32.97 -11.56
CA VAL A 590 -3.87 32.16 -12.76
C VAL A 590 -5.01 31.21 -13.11
N GLU A 591 -5.55 30.52 -12.12
CA GLU A 591 -6.51 29.45 -12.33
C GLU A 591 -7.96 29.92 -12.56
N LEU A 592 -8.34 31.05 -11.95
CA LEU A 592 -9.73 31.47 -11.83
C LEU A 592 -10.01 32.86 -12.39
N ILE A 593 -9.04 33.50 -13.06
CA ILE A 593 -9.22 34.89 -13.49
C ILE A 593 -10.39 35.05 -14.45
N ASN A 594 -11.29 35.94 -14.11
CA ASN A 594 -12.34 36.50 -14.92
C ASN A 594 -12.60 37.94 -14.49
N GLU A 595 -13.51 38.65 -15.12
CA GLU A 595 -13.84 40.04 -14.74
C GLU A 595 -14.24 40.20 -13.27
N GLU A 596 -15.04 39.29 -12.73
CA GLU A 596 -15.53 39.34 -11.36
C GLU A 596 -14.40 39.05 -10.36
N VAL A 597 -13.60 38.02 -10.61
CA VAL A 597 -12.46 37.63 -9.77
C VAL A 597 -11.39 38.72 -9.74
N LEU A 598 -11.07 39.30 -10.88
CA LEU A 598 -10.08 40.38 -10.97
C LEU A 598 -10.47 41.56 -10.07
N VAL A 599 -11.73 42.04 -10.20
CA VAL A 599 -12.21 43.16 -9.40
C VAL A 599 -12.24 42.81 -7.92
N ASP A 600 -12.66 41.62 -7.55
CA ASP A 600 -12.70 41.19 -6.15
C ASP A 600 -11.31 41.01 -5.55
N LEU A 601 -10.33 40.49 -6.32
CA LEU A 601 -8.93 40.40 -5.88
C LEU A 601 -8.31 41.80 -5.72
N LEU A 602 -8.56 42.72 -6.66
CA LEU A 602 -8.12 44.10 -6.52
C LEU A 602 -8.69 44.76 -5.26
N ARG A 603 -9.99 44.57 -4.97
CA ARG A 603 -10.60 45.04 -3.73
C ARG A 603 -9.96 44.43 -2.47
N LEU A 604 -9.69 43.13 -2.49
CA LEU A 604 -9.02 42.46 -1.38
C LEU A 604 -7.60 43.02 -1.16
N ILE A 605 -6.82 43.14 -2.25
CA ILE A 605 -5.44 43.64 -2.17
C ILE A 605 -5.40 45.10 -1.67
N LEU A 606 -6.30 45.95 -2.16
CA LEU A 606 -6.43 47.33 -1.65
C LEU A 606 -6.80 47.36 -0.16
N ALA A 607 -7.72 46.50 0.26
CA ALA A 607 -8.07 46.37 1.69
C ALA A 607 -6.91 45.88 2.56
N LEU A 608 -6.09 44.94 2.04
CA LEU A 608 -4.86 44.50 2.71
C LEU A 608 -3.82 45.63 2.77
N GLN A 609 -3.68 46.43 1.72
CA GLN A 609 -2.84 47.65 1.75
C GLN A 609 -3.31 48.67 2.79
N GLU A 610 -4.62 48.91 2.89
CA GLU A 610 -5.21 49.81 3.90
C GLU A 610 -4.99 49.27 5.30
N LEU A 611 -5.11 47.95 5.51
CA LEU A 611 -4.79 47.30 6.77
C LEU A 611 -3.31 47.57 7.16
N GLY A 612 -2.38 47.43 6.21
CA GLY A 612 -0.96 47.74 6.44
C GLY A 612 -0.67 49.21 6.69
N ALA A 613 -1.46 50.14 6.10
CA ALA A 613 -1.34 51.56 6.31
C ALA A 613 -1.96 52.03 7.61
N SER A 614 -2.96 51.33 8.16
CA SER A 614 -3.65 51.68 9.38
C SER A 614 -2.74 51.54 10.62
N ASN A 615 -2.79 52.51 11.51
CA ASN A 615 -2.09 52.44 12.81
C ASN A 615 -2.88 51.61 13.83
N GLN A 616 -3.31 50.40 13.45
CA GLN A 616 -3.88 49.50 14.44
C GLN A 616 -2.77 49.00 15.37
N GLU A 617 -2.97 49.15 16.67
CA GLU A 617 -1.98 48.88 17.72
C GLU A 617 -1.46 47.42 17.72
N ASN A 618 -2.14 46.52 17.03
CA ASN A 618 -1.89 45.09 17.08
C ASN A 618 -0.96 44.54 15.98
N LEU A 619 -0.60 45.29 14.93
CA LEU A 619 0.26 44.79 13.88
C LEU A 619 1.68 45.33 14.01
N SER A 620 2.66 44.44 14.04
CA SER A 620 4.08 44.80 14.04
C SER A 620 4.46 45.57 12.77
N VAL A 621 5.52 46.37 12.84
CA VAL A 621 6.07 47.08 11.69
C VAL A 621 6.42 46.09 10.56
N PHE A 622 6.95 44.91 10.91
CA PHE A 622 7.24 43.82 9.95
C PHE A 622 5.97 43.39 9.22
N ASN A 623 4.89 43.08 9.93
CA ASN A 623 3.64 42.63 9.32
C ASN A 623 3.04 43.69 8.42
N ARG A 624 3.07 44.96 8.79
CA ARG A 624 2.58 46.10 8.01
C ARG A 624 3.40 46.25 6.71
N CYS A 625 4.73 46.22 6.78
CA CYS A 625 5.59 46.24 5.60
C CYS A 625 5.39 45.02 4.68
N SER A 626 5.22 43.83 5.29
CA SER A 626 4.97 42.58 4.54
C SER A 626 3.65 42.60 3.80
N LEU A 627 2.59 43.16 4.36
CA LEU A 627 1.31 43.38 3.66
C LEU A 627 1.50 44.29 2.43
N HIS A 628 2.18 45.43 2.56
CA HIS A 628 2.48 46.30 1.42
C HIS A 628 3.32 45.60 0.36
N ALA A 629 4.27 44.78 0.75
CA ALA A 629 5.12 43.99 -0.14
C ALA A 629 4.32 42.95 -0.94
N VAL A 630 3.47 42.16 -0.25
CA VAL A 630 2.58 41.19 -0.90
C VAL A 630 1.59 41.87 -1.82
N CYS A 631 1.02 43.01 -1.42
CA CYS A 631 0.13 43.80 -2.28
C CYS A 631 0.84 44.24 -3.57
N ALA A 632 2.08 44.73 -3.48
CA ALA A 632 2.85 45.14 -4.66
C ALA A 632 3.12 43.96 -5.61
N ALA A 633 3.57 42.83 -5.08
CA ALA A 633 3.83 41.64 -5.88
C ALA A 633 2.54 41.09 -6.53
N SER A 634 1.43 41.04 -5.77
CA SER A 634 0.15 40.55 -6.30
C SER A 634 -0.45 41.47 -7.37
N LEU A 635 -0.38 42.79 -7.17
CA LEU A 635 -0.82 43.76 -8.22
C LEU A 635 0.05 43.68 -9.45
N HIS A 636 1.37 43.54 -9.30
CA HIS A 636 2.27 43.38 -10.43
C HIS A 636 1.92 42.12 -11.24
N LEU A 637 1.72 40.99 -10.57
CA LEU A 637 1.30 39.72 -11.19
C LEU A 637 -0.06 39.87 -11.91
N LEU A 638 -1.08 40.41 -11.22
CA LEU A 638 -2.40 40.65 -11.81
C LEU A 638 -2.34 41.58 -13.03
N SER A 639 -1.50 42.61 -13.00
CA SER A 639 -1.36 43.53 -14.14
C SER A 639 -0.70 42.92 -15.39
N GLN A 640 -0.02 41.78 -15.26
CA GLN A 640 0.56 40.99 -16.34
C GLN A 640 -0.40 39.94 -16.94
N LEU A 641 -1.36 39.46 -16.16
CA LEU A 641 -2.23 38.32 -16.53
C LEU A 641 -3.46 38.69 -17.41
N GLY A 642 -3.61 39.93 -17.86
CA GLY A 642 -4.63 40.21 -18.83
C GLY A 642 -5.43 41.52 -18.73
N PRO A 643 -5.26 42.37 -17.71
CA PRO A 643 -5.85 43.68 -17.68
C PRO A 643 -5.23 44.63 -18.73
N PRO A 644 -5.84 45.79 -19.03
CA PRO A 644 -5.31 46.69 -20.00
C PRO A 644 -3.89 47.17 -19.65
N PRO A 645 -3.04 47.45 -20.66
CA PRO A 645 -1.66 47.92 -20.45
C PRO A 645 -1.52 49.14 -19.50
N ALA A 646 -2.56 49.94 -19.41
CA ALA A 646 -2.61 51.11 -18.52
C ALA A 646 -2.46 50.71 -17.04
N LEU A 647 -3.07 49.62 -16.60
CA LEU A 647 -2.92 49.13 -15.23
C LEU A 647 -1.48 48.66 -14.93
N HIS A 648 -0.89 47.95 -15.87
CA HIS A 648 0.51 47.52 -15.72
C HIS A 648 1.47 48.70 -15.66
N GLN A 649 1.26 49.70 -16.49
CA GLN A 649 2.06 50.93 -16.50
C GLN A 649 1.94 51.68 -15.15
N TYR A 650 0.73 51.85 -14.65
CA TYR A 650 0.48 52.46 -13.34
C TYR A 650 1.15 51.70 -12.21
N VAL A 651 0.94 50.37 -12.12
CA VAL A 651 1.52 49.53 -11.07
C VAL A 651 3.06 49.60 -11.14
N THR A 652 3.67 49.52 -12.32
CA THR A 652 5.12 49.61 -12.50
C THR A 652 5.66 50.96 -12.03
N GLN A 653 4.93 52.06 -12.31
CA GLN A 653 5.31 53.39 -11.85
C GLN A 653 5.34 53.50 -10.32
N VAL A 654 4.33 53.00 -9.64
CA VAL A 654 4.28 53.00 -8.17
C VAL A 654 5.39 52.12 -7.58
N ILE A 655 5.66 50.92 -8.16
CA ILE A 655 6.77 50.06 -7.72
C ILE A 655 8.12 50.79 -7.91
N ALA A 656 8.35 51.46 -9.06
CA ALA A 656 9.59 52.21 -9.28
C ALA A 656 9.78 53.35 -8.26
N SER A 657 8.69 54.02 -7.89
CA SER A 657 8.72 55.04 -6.82
C SER A 657 9.08 54.43 -5.49
N ARG A 658 8.52 53.21 -5.14
CA ARG A 658 8.86 52.51 -3.92
C ARG A 658 10.31 52.02 -3.94
N GLN A 659 10.84 51.56 -5.07
CA GLN A 659 12.24 51.13 -5.16
C GLN A 659 13.21 52.26 -4.83
N LYS A 660 12.87 53.50 -5.23
CA LYS A 660 13.69 54.67 -5.01
C LYS A 660 13.61 55.22 -3.57
N ASP A 661 12.41 55.42 -3.07
CA ASP A 661 12.17 56.23 -1.90
C ASP A 661 11.56 55.45 -0.70
N ALA A 662 10.98 54.26 -0.91
CA ALA A 662 10.33 53.43 0.11
C ALA A 662 10.58 51.90 -0.07
N PRO A 663 11.85 51.46 -0.15
CA PRO A 663 12.19 50.08 -0.40
C PRO A 663 11.68 49.08 0.65
N HIS A 664 11.42 49.55 1.86
CA HIS A 664 10.82 48.77 2.95
C HIS A 664 9.34 48.39 2.70
N LEU A 665 8.74 48.80 1.60
CA LEU A 665 7.40 48.38 1.15
C LEU A 665 7.44 47.36 0.02
N LEU A 666 8.61 46.80 -0.29
CA LEU A 666 8.83 45.86 -1.37
C LEU A 666 9.34 44.50 -0.84
N PRO A 667 8.95 43.38 -1.46
CA PRO A 667 9.24 42.05 -0.95
C PRO A 667 10.74 41.76 -0.84
N GLU A 668 11.56 42.22 -1.76
CA GLU A 668 13.01 41.97 -1.79
C GLU A 668 13.75 42.54 -0.56
N ASN A 669 13.13 43.51 0.13
CA ASN A 669 13.71 44.14 1.28
C ASN A 669 13.08 43.72 2.63
N VAL A 670 11.88 43.15 2.59
CA VAL A 670 11.11 42.78 3.80
C VAL A 670 11.06 41.29 4.01
N LEU A 671 10.82 40.52 2.95
CA LEU A 671 10.66 39.07 3.01
C LEU A 671 11.97 38.34 2.68
N CYS A 672 13.08 38.84 3.21
CA CYS A 672 14.42 38.28 3.09
C CYS A 672 14.97 37.91 4.49
N ASP A 673 16.10 37.21 4.54
CA ASP A 673 16.73 36.75 5.80
C ASP A 673 17.06 37.89 6.76
N GLN A 674 17.31 39.11 6.23
CA GLN A 674 17.58 40.31 7.01
C GLN A 674 16.67 41.46 6.57
N PRO A 675 15.46 41.55 7.14
CA PRO A 675 14.49 42.58 6.78
C PRO A 675 14.99 43.98 7.04
N ARG A 676 14.90 44.86 6.05
CA ARG A 676 15.23 46.30 6.17
C ARG A 676 13.97 47.09 6.61
N LEU A 677 13.72 47.12 7.89
CA LEU A 677 12.56 47.79 8.45
C LEU A 677 12.90 49.25 8.85
N PRO A 678 11.94 50.20 8.78
CA PRO A 678 12.09 51.54 9.27
C PRO A 678 12.29 51.55 10.80
N LYS A 679 13.13 52.44 11.31
CA LYS A 679 13.44 52.58 12.73
C LYS A 679 12.38 53.31 13.55
N ALA A 680 11.46 54.03 12.89
CA ALA A 680 10.35 54.76 13.48
C ALA A 680 9.01 54.12 13.03
N ASP A 681 7.90 54.62 13.66
CA ASP A 681 6.57 54.16 13.24
C ASP A 681 6.36 54.34 11.73
N LEU A 682 5.82 53.29 11.10
CA LEU A 682 5.59 53.27 9.68
C LEU A 682 4.51 54.32 9.32
N LYS A 683 4.91 55.44 8.74
CA LYS A 683 4.03 56.41 8.06
C LYS A 683 4.23 56.27 6.58
N VAL A 684 3.23 55.72 5.87
CA VAL A 684 3.31 55.58 4.43
C VAL A 684 2.66 56.77 3.78
N ASP A 685 3.44 57.51 2.95
CA ASP A 685 2.89 58.61 2.15
C ASP A 685 1.97 58.09 1.07
N LYS A 686 0.92 58.88 0.76
CA LYS A 686 -0.03 58.54 -0.30
C LYS A 686 0.61 58.27 -1.66
N ALA A 687 1.76 58.90 -1.93
CA ALA A 687 2.50 58.73 -3.16
C ALA A 687 3.03 57.26 -3.38
N PHE A 688 3.16 56.47 -2.31
CA PHE A 688 3.62 55.09 -2.33
C PHE A 688 2.48 54.07 -2.23
N LEU A 689 1.21 54.53 -2.15
CA LEU A 689 0.05 53.66 -2.08
C LEU A 689 -0.56 53.51 -3.47
N PHE A 690 -1.08 52.31 -3.73
CA PHE A 690 -1.92 52.08 -4.88
C PHE A 690 -3.27 52.72 -4.65
N ILE A 691 -3.66 53.67 -5.47
CA ILE A 691 -4.86 54.50 -5.34
C ILE A 691 -6.01 53.87 -6.10
N GLN A 692 -7.14 53.66 -5.44
CA GLN A 692 -8.33 53.03 -6.00
C GLN A 692 -8.85 53.77 -7.25
N SER A 693 -8.88 55.14 -7.27
CA SER A 693 -9.33 55.94 -8.41
C SER A 693 -8.43 55.74 -9.65
N GLU A 694 -7.11 55.65 -9.46
CA GLU A 694 -6.17 55.43 -10.54
C GLU A 694 -6.32 54.04 -11.17
N ILE A 695 -6.54 53.01 -10.33
CA ILE A 695 -6.85 51.64 -10.78
C ILE A 695 -8.18 51.59 -11.53
N TYR A 696 -9.19 52.33 -11.00
CA TYR A 696 -10.50 52.43 -11.66
C TYR A 696 -10.36 53.09 -13.05
N GLU A 697 -9.64 54.23 -13.19
CA GLU A 697 -9.36 54.89 -14.46
C GLU A 697 -8.59 54.02 -15.45
N ALA A 698 -7.60 53.28 -14.96
CA ALA A 698 -6.86 52.33 -15.77
C ALA A 698 -7.68 51.16 -16.33
N LEU A 699 -8.78 50.80 -15.67
CA LEU A 699 -9.71 49.73 -16.07
C LEU A 699 -10.87 50.24 -16.94
N ILE A 700 -11.20 51.57 -16.90
CA ILE A 700 -12.24 52.16 -17.73
C ILE A 700 -11.81 52.08 -19.21
N GLY A 701 -12.72 51.66 -20.05
CA GLY A 701 -12.48 51.48 -21.48
C GLY A 701 -12.02 50.08 -21.90
N SER A 702 -11.88 49.19 -20.91
CA SER A 702 -11.68 47.75 -21.14
C SER A 702 -13.01 46.98 -20.98
N ASN A 703 -12.99 45.68 -21.29
CA ASN A 703 -14.13 44.78 -21.09
C ASN A 703 -14.58 44.65 -19.61
N TYR A 704 -13.79 45.17 -18.66
CA TYR A 704 -14.04 45.12 -17.22
C TYR A 704 -14.90 46.28 -16.70
N SER A 705 -15.32 47.19 -17.55
CA SER A 705 -16.02 48.43 -17.14
C SER A 705 -17.34 48.19 -16.36
N ALA A 706 -18.07 47.11 -16.66
CA ALA A 706 -19.33 46.79 -16.00
C ALA A 706 -19.17 46.38 -14.51
N GLN A 707 -18.04 45.82 -14.13
CA GLN A 707 -17.77 45.39 -12.75
C GLN A 707 -16.98 46.43 -11.92
N CYS A 708 -16.40 47.43 -12.61
CA CYS A 708 -15.57 48.46 -11.97
C CYS A 708 -16.31 49.32 -10.94
N GLU A 709 -17.63 49.46 -11.04
CA GLU A 709 -18.43 50.16 -10.02
C GLU A 709 -18.28 49.58 -8.65
N ARG A 710 -18.03 48.24 -8.54
CA ARG A 710 -17.79 47.55 -7.25
C ARG A 710 -16.46 47.97 -6.60
N LEU A 711 -15.48 48.48 -7.35
CA LEU A 711 -14.26 49.04 -6.82
C LEU A 711 -14.53 50.29 -5.96
N SER A 712 -15.59 51.09 -6.29
CA SER A 712 -15.92 52.30 -5.52
C SER A 712 -16.31 52.04 -4.08
N THR A 713 -16.72 50.82 -3.72
CA THR A 713 -17.08 50.42 -2.37
C THR A 713 -15.92 49.77 -1.64
N PRO A 714 -15.41 50.31 -0.51
CA PRO A 714 -14.34 49.73 0.27
C PRO A 714 -14.68 48.30 0.73
N TYR A 715 -13.72 47.40 0.72
CA TYR A 715 -13.87 46.06 1.26
C TYR A 715 -13.41 46.03 2.72
N THR A 716 -14.40 46.05 3.62
CA THR A 716 -14.16 46.11 5.09
C THR A 716 -14.81 44.90 5.77
N PRO A 717 -14.25 43.69 5.63
CA PRO A 717 -14.81 42.55 6.31
C PRO A 717 -14.65 42.64 7.83
N GLN A 718 -15.73 42.33 8.55
CA GLN A 718 -15.76 42.29 10.00
C GLN A 718 -15.90 40.87 10.52
N LEU A 719 -15.42 40.64 11.75
CA LEU A 719 -15.64 39.42 12.49
C LEU A 719 -17.13 39.30 12.83
N THR A 720 -17.76 38.21 12.46
CA THR A 720 -19.10 37.86 12.94
C THR A 720 -18.99 37.28 14.36
N ASP A 721 -20.13 37.15 15.04
CA ASP A 721 -20.15 36.55 16.39
C ASP A 721 -19.75 35.06 16.34
N GLU A 722 -20.05 34.36 15.25
CA GLU A 722 -19.55 32.97 14.98
C GLU A 722 -18.03 32.92 14.83
N ASP A 723 -17.43 33.91 14.15
CA ASP A 723 -15.98 34.00 14.03
C ASP A 723 -15.31 34.32 15.37
N ARG A 724 -15.92 35.19 16.16
CA ARG A 724 -15.45 35.51 17.50
C ARG A 724 -15.50 34.31 18.45
N LEU A 725 -16.53 33.48 18.32
CA LEU A 725 -16.63 32.21 19.01
C LEU A 725 -15.51 31.25 18.55
N SER A 726 -15.32 31.05 17.27
CA SER A 726 -14.24 30.20 16.73
C SER A 726 -12.84 30.65 17.13
N ARG A 727 -12.63 32.00 17.28
CA ARG A 727 -11.34 32.57 17.66
C ARG A 727 -11.04 32.48 19.15
N LYS A 728 -12.05 32.61 20.02
CA LYS A 728 -11.87 32.64 21.48
C LYS A 728 -11.83 31.29 22.15
N MET A 729 -12.19 30.22 21.45
CA MET A 729 -12.35 28.92 22.08
C MET A 729 -11.05 28.13 22.05
N SER A 730 -10.20 28.32 23.04
CA SER A 730 -9.39 27.26 23.63
C SER A 730 -10.33 26.13 24.06
N ILE A 731 -9.97 24.87 23.83
CA ILE A 731 -10.78 23.71 24.19
C ILE A 731 -11.20 23.67 25.65
N ALA A 732 -10.45 24.34 26.53
CA ALA A 732 -10.77 24.51 27.94
C ALA A 732 -11.96 25.46 28.17
N ASP A 733 -12.12 26.49 27.34
CA ASP A 733 -13.19 27.46 27.50
C ASP A 733 -14.53 26.96 26.94
N THR A 734 -14.50 25.96 26.04
CA THR A 734 -15.73 25.38 25.42
C THR A 734 -16.60 24.70 26.47
N VAL A 735 -16.00 23.97 27.40
CA VAL A 735 -16.74 23.30 28.48
C VAL A 735 -17.45 24.31 29.39
N SER A 736 -16.79 25.40 29.66
CA SER A 736 -17.36 26.49 30.49
C SER A 736 -18.47 27.26 29.77
N LEU A 737 -18.39 27.43 28.44
CA LEU A 737 -19.42 28.16 27.67
C LEU A 737 -20.63 27.27 27.38
N GLN A 738 -20.48 25.97 27.17
CA GLN A 738 -21.59 25.05 27.06
C GLN A 738 -22.42 24.98 28.33
N MET A 739 -21.76 25.03 29.51
CA MET A 739 -22.46 25.22 30.78
C MET A 739 -23.16 26.59 30.88
N ALA A 740 -22.60 27.65 30.27
CA ALA A 740 -23.20 29.00 30.29
C ALA A 740 -24.36 29.14 29.31
N ILE A 741 -24.34 28.45 28.14
CA ILE A 741 -25.42 28.47 27.14
C ILE A 741 -26.62 27.68 27.64
N ASP A 742 -26.41 26.55 28.30
CA ASP A 742 -27.49 25.80 28.95
C ASP A 742 -28.15 26.54 30.08
N HIS A 743 -27.47 27.57 30.67
CA HIS A 743 -28.05 28.45 31.70
C HIS A 743 -28.82 29.64 31.15
N VAL A 744 -28.67 30.02 29.86
CA VAL A 744 -29.33 31.22 29.30
C VAL A 744 -30.64 30.86 28.55
N SER A 745 -30.90 29.61 28.23
CA SER A 745 -32.09 29.18 27.46
C SER A 745 -33.27 28.70 28.29
N THR A 746 -33.25 28.81 29.60
CA THR A 746 -34.42 28.49 30.44
C THR A 746 -34.71 29.58 31.49
N SER A 747 -35.47 30.62 31.06
CA SER A 747 -36.21 31.43 31.96
C SER A 747 -37.57 30.75 32.16
N ASP A 748 -37.70 29.86 33.12
CA ASP A 748 -38.84 29.72 34.02
C ASP A 748 -38.49 28.82 35.22
N PRO A 749 -39.06 29.10 36.37
CA PRO A 749 -38.41 28.75 37.63
C PRO A 749 -38.93 27.44 38.20
N GLN A 750 -38.20 26.36 38.03
CA GLN A 750 -38.20 25.26 39.00
C GLN A 750 -36.81 24.62 39.02
N LYS A 751 -36.06 24.90 40.11
CA LYS A 751 -34.82 24.28 40.44
C LYS A 751 -34.95 22.77 40.46
N PRO A 752 -34.21 22.00 39.63
CA PRO A 752 -33.82 20.67 40.02
C PRO A 752 -32.55 20.81 40.92
N GLN A 753 -32.64 20.27 42.11
CA GLN A 753 -31.51 20.08 43.00
C GLN A 753 -30.42 19.30 42.23
N ILE A 754 -29.20 19.84 42.27
CA ILE A 754 -28.00 19.11 41.86
C ILE A 754 -27.86 17.94 42.82
N GLU A 755 -28.29 16.74 42.42
CA GLU A 755 -27.98 15.51 43.13
C GLU A 755 -26.45 15.36 43.14
N GLN A 756 -25.87 15.45 44.32
CA GLN A 756 -24.47 15.11 44.51
C GLN A 756 -24.28 13.66 44.08
N ILE A 757 -23.35 13.45 43.15
CA ILE A 757 -22.95 12.09 42.73
C ILE A 757 -22.34 11.42 43.96
N THR A 758 -23.14 10.59 44.58
CA THR A 758 -22.71 9.76 45.70
C THR A 758 -22.32 8.36 45.20
N PHE A 759 -21.57 7.65 46.01
CA PHE A 759 -21.17 6.27 45.69
C PHE A 759 -22.39 5.36 45.43
N GLU A 760 -23.53 5.65 46.05
CA GLU A 760 -24.79 4.90 45.83
C GLU A 760 -25.41 5.23 44.46
N THR A 761 -25.37 6.44 43.98
CA THR A 761 -25.83 6.81 42.60
C THR A 761 -24.98 6.17 41.52
N LEU A 762 -23.65 6.07 41.75
CA LEU A 762 -22.75 5.34 40.82
C LEU A 762 -23.00 3.84 40.85
N LYS A 763 -23.28 3.27 42.00
CA LYS A 763 -23.61 1.84 42.16
C LYS A 763 -24.93 1.48 41.48
N ASN A 764 -25.97 2.32 41.67
CA ASN A 764 -27.26 2.12 41.01
C ASN A 764 -27.18 2.25 39.48
N THR A 765 -26.35 3.16 38.95
CA THR A 765 -26.11 3.28 37.49
C THR A 765 -25.35 2.08 36.92
N ILE A 766 -24.48 1.42 37.70
CA ILE A 766 -23.77 0.21 37.29
C ILE A 766 -24.72 -1.00 37.33
N GLU A 767 -25.60 -1.08 38.34
CA GLU A 767 -26.62 -2.11 38.45
C GLU A 767 -27.69 -1.99 37.35
N ASP A 768 -28.14 -0.78 37.02
CA ASP A 768 -29.03 -0.48 35.89
C ASP A 768 -28.40 -0.86 34.53
N ARG A 769 -27.11 -0.65 34.36
CA ARG A 769 -26.39 -1.04 33.14
C ARG A 769 -26.30 -2.57 33.01
N GLY A 770 -26.09 -3.28 34.11
CA GLY A 770 -26.15 -4.75 34.18
C GLY A 770 -27.52 -5.30 33.82
N ALA A 771 -28.60 -4.66 34.30
CA ALA A 771 -29.98 -5.03 33.96
C ALA A 771 -30.30 -4.81 32.49
N VAL A 772 -29.81 -3.72 31.87
CA VAL A 772 -29.99 -3.42 30.44
C VAL A 772 -29.22 -4.43 29.57
N GLU A 773 -27.99 -4.79 29.94
CA GLU A 773 -27.18 -5.81 29.24
C GLU A 773 -27.81 -7.20 29.34
N GLU A 774 -28.40 -7.54 30.50
CA GLU A 774 -29.11 -8.82 30.71
C GLU A 774 -30.41 -8.86 29.89
N GLU A 775 -31.12 -7.74 29.76
CA GLU A 775 -32.31 -7.65 28.93
C GLU A 775 -31.99 -7.68 27.43
N GLU A 776 -30.90 -7.07 26.99
CA GLU A 776 -30.40 -7.21 25.62
C GLU A 776 -29.97 -8.64 25.32
N ARG A 777 -29.32 -9.30 26.28
CA ARG A 777 -28.90 -10.72 26.14
C ARG A 777 -30.12 -11.62 26.04
N ARG A 778 -31.15 -11.36 26.86
CA ARG A 778 -32.42 -12.09 26.84
C ARG A 778 -33.13 -11.91 25.49
N LYS A 779 -33.21 -10.68 24.98
CA LYS A 779 -33.79 -10.38 23.66
C LYS A 779 -33.02 -11.08 22.52
N ARG A 780 -31.69 -11.13 22.61
CA ARG A 780 -30.87 -11.89 21.64
C ARG A 780 -31.14 -13.39 21.70
N MET A 781 -31.25 -13.95 22.89
CA MET A 781 -31.58 -15.38 23.05
C MET A 781 -32.98 -15.70 22.56
N GLU A 782 -33.96 -14.85 22.84
CA GLU A 782 -35.33 -15.01 22.35
C GLU A 782 -35.43 -14.95 20.81
N VAL A 783 -34.63 -14.10 20.19
CA VAL A 783 -34.50 -14.04 18.72
C VAL A 783 -33.86 -15.33 18.18
N VAL A 784 -32.77 -15.83 18.80
CA VAL A 784 -32.11 -17.08 18.40
C VAL A 784 -33.03 -18.27 18.57
N GLU A 785 -33.75 -18.36 19.68
CA GLU A 785 -34.72 -19.43 19.97
C GLU A 785 -35.89 -19.39 18.97
N ARG A 786 -36.33 -18.19 18.61
CA ARG A 786 -37.39 -18.01 17.58
C ARG A 786 -36.90 -18.44 16.20
N PHE A 787 -35.66 -18.17 15.85
CA PHE A 787 -35.07 -18.67 14.61
C PHE A 787 -34.86 -20.19 14.59
N GLN A 788 -34.68 -20.82 15.75
CA GLN A 788 -34.53 -22.29 15.85
C GLN A 788 -35.88 -23.05 15.92
N THR A 789 -36.95 -22.42 16.38
CA THR A 789 -38.22 -23.09 16.66
C THR A 789 -39.36 -22.69 15.71
N ALA A 790 -39.25 -21.53 15.05
CA ALA A 790 -40.31 -21.06 14.15
C ALA A 790 -40.29 -21.78 12.79
N PRO A 791 -41.45 -22.09 12.19
CA PRO A 791 -41.54 -22.61 10.83
C PRO A 791 -40.90 -21.67 9.81
N PHE A 792 -40.25 -22.22 8.78
CA PHE A 792 -39.56 -21.44 7.74
C PHE A 792 -40.40 -20.36 7.08
N GLU A 793 -41.71 -20.61 6.98
CA GLU A 793 -42.69 -19.67 6.40
C GLU A 793 -42.88 -18.40 7.25
N GLU A 794 -42.77 -18.51 8.57
CA GLU A 794 -42.92 -17.38 9.50
C GLU A 794 -41.62 -16.54 9.50
N ILE A 795 -40.48 -17.18 9.39
CA ILE A 795 -39.15 -16.51 9.24
C ILE A 795 -39.08 -15.77 7.90
N ALA A 796 -39.54 -16.42 6.84
CA ALA A 796 -39.56 -15.82 5.49
C ALA A 796 -40.53 -14.63 5.41
N ALA A 797 -41.67 -14.68 6.08
CA ALA A 797 -42.64 -13.58 6.18
C ALA A 797 -42.05 -12.36 6.97
N LEU A 798 -41.29 -12.61 8.03
CA LEU A 798 -40.58 -11.57 8.80
C LEU A 798 -39.44 -10.92 8.01
N CYS A 799 -38.74 -11.69 7.19
CA CYS A 799 -37.72 -11.15 6.28
C CYS A 799 -38.34 -10.43 5.08
N GLY A 800 -39.46 -10.92 4.54
CA GLY A 800 -40.19 -10.31 3.44
C GLY A 800 -40.81 -8.96 3.77
N SER A 801 -41.28 -8.74 5.00
CA SER A 801 -41.78 -7.44 5.43
C SER A 801 -40.74 -6.33 5.51
N ARG A 802 -39.51 -6.68 5.82
CA ARG A 802 -38.36 -5.72 5.81
C ARG A 802 -37.89 -5.40 4.39
N THR A 803 -37.89 -6.36 3.48
CA THR A 803 -37.58 -6.14 2.07
C THR A 803 -38.62 -5.26 1.39
N SER A 804 -39.91 -5.39 1.71
CA SER A 804 -40.96 -4.51 1.16
C SER A 804 -40.80 -3.06 1.64
N LEU A 805 -40.31 -2.82 2.85
CA LEU A 805 -40.08 -1.48 3.40
C LEU A 805 -38.84 -0.81 2.77
N LEU A 806 -37.80 -1.59 2.45
CA LEU A 806 -36.65 -1.14 1.69
C LEU A 806 -37.01 -0.88 0.23
N GLN A 807 -37.83 -1.74 -0.38
CA GLN A 807 -38.33 -1.57 -1.73
C GLN A 807 -39.19 -0.31 -1.84
N SER A 808 -40.10 -0.08 -0.90
CA SER A 808 -40.94 1.15 -0.84
C SER A 808 -40.12 2.43 -0.64
N LYS A 809 -39.01 2.38 0.13
CA LYS A 809 -38.10 3.54 0.25
C LYS A 809 -37.25 3.75 -0.99
N LEU A 810 -36.80 2.69 -1.64
CA LEU A 810 -36.13 2.76 -2.92
C LEU A 810 -37.02 3.32 -4.01
N ASP A 811 -38.28 2.90 -4.08
CA ASP A 811 -39.27 3.44 -5.01
C ASP A 811 -39.57 4.93 -4.75
N GLN A 812 -39.60 5.37 -3.49
CA GLN A 812 -39.72 6.80 -3.14
C GLN A 812 -38.49 7.62 -3.58
N VAL A 813 -37.29 7.06 -3.47
CA VAL A 813 -36.08 7.70 -3.95
C VAL A 813 -36.01 7.72 -5.48
N PHE A 814 -36.44 6.66 -6.14
CA PHE A 814 -36.58 6.62 -7.61
C PHE A 814 -37.63 7.63 -8.11
N ASP A 815 -38.78 7.78 -7.45
CA ASP A 815 -39.81 8.78 -7.80
C ASP A 815 -39.31 10.23 -7.64
N LEU A 816 -38.44 10.48 -6.66
CA LEU A 816 -37.76 11.77 -6.47
C LEU A 816 -36.71 12.09 -7.53
N ILE A 817 -36.07 11.06 -8.07
CA ILE A 817 -35.02 11.20 -9.11
C ILE A 817 -35.65 11.34 -10.51
N VAL A 818 -36.79 10.70 -10.76
CA VAL A 818 -37.44 10.62 -12.08
C VAL A 818 -38.42 11.75 -12.35
N ARG A 819 -38.89 12.50 -11.32
CA ARG A 819 -39.75 13.67 -11.55
C ARG A 819 -38.94 14.92 -11.86
N PRO A 820 -38.94 15.42 -13.12
CA PRO A 820 -38.43 16.75 -13.41
C PRO A 820 -39.29 17.82 -12.75
N PRO A 821 -38.71 18.97 -12.31
CA PRO A 821 -39.47 20.06 -11.72
C PRO A 821 -40.50 20.61 -12.71
N PRO A 822 -41.68 21.05 -12.27
CA PRO A 822 -42.71 21.54 -13.16
C PRO A 822 -42.25 22.81 -13.86
N SER A 823 -42.17 22.76 -15.18
CA SER A 823 -41.93 23.91 -16.05
C SER A 823 -43.26 24.64 -16.30
N PRO A 824 -43.27 25.97 -16.31
CA PRO A 824 -44.48 26.70 -16.66
C PRO A 824 -44.70 26.75 -18.18
N SER A 825 -45.84 26.26 -18.56
CA SER A 825 -46.66 26.52 -19.75
C SER A 825 -45.97 26.70 -21.13
N GLY A 826 -46.37 25.83 -22.08
CA GLY A 826 -46.56 26.30 -23.45
C GLY A 826 -46.17 25.31 -24.56
N GLN A 827 -47.15 24.63 -25.07
CA GLN A 827 -47.33 24.15 -26.45
C GLN A 827 -46.55 22.93 -26.98
N SER A 828 -47.39 22.01 -27.37
CA SER A 828 -47.23 20.78 -28.13
C SER A 828 -46.23 20.78 -29.30
N SER A 829 -45.40 19.73 -29.39
CA SER A 829 -45.26 19.02 -30.64
C SER A 829 -44.68 17.62 -30.43
N ARG A 830 -45.36 16.64 -30.96
CA ARG A 830 -45.01 15.22 -31.00
C ARG A 830 -43.75 14.99 -31.83
N ARG A 831 -42.75 14.31 -31.25
CA ARG A 831 -41.87 13.42 -31.99
C ARG A 831 -41.37 12.34 -31.04
N SER A 832 -41.77 11.11 -31.36
CA SER A 832 -41.35 9.88 -30.76
C SER A 832 -39.88 9.59 -31.07
N THR A 833 -39.07 9.38 -30.03
CA THR A 833 -37.78 8.69 -30.13
C THR A 833 -37.85 7.38 -29.34
N PRO A 834 -37.25 6.28 -29.85
CA PRO A 834 -37.40 4.97 -29.25
C PRO A 834 -36.64 4.83 -27.94
N ILE A 835 -37.34 4.33 -26.94
CA ILE A 835 -36.82 3.93 -25.64
C ILE A 835 -36.08 2.61 -25.84
N PHE A 836 -34.78 2.59 -25.54
CA PHE A 836 -34.04 1.34 -25.42
C PHE A 836 -34.40 0.67 -24.09
N GLU A 837 -35.12 -0.43 -24.14
CA GLU A 837 -35.30 -1.36 -23.03
C GLU A 837 -33.99 -2.16 -22.86
N MET A 838 -33.29 -1.93 -21.79
CA MET A 838 -32.23 -2.84 -21.32
C MET A 838 -32.88 -4.00 -20.56
N LYS A 839 -32.92 -5.18 -21.17
CA LYS A 839 -33.22 -6.43 -20.47
C LYS A 839 -31.99 -6.88 -19.71
N PHE A 840 -32.07 -6.90 -18.39
CA PHE A 840 -31.08 -7.59 -17.57
C PHE A 840 -31.29 -9.10 -17.63
N PRO A 841 -30.24 -9.94 -17.76
CA PRO A 841 -30.38 -11.37 -17.66
C PRO A 841 -30.78 -11.80 -16.24
N ASP A 842 -31.70 -12.71 -16.13
CA ASP A 842 -32.13 -13.34 -14.88
C ASP A 842 -30.91 -14.00 -14.20
N LEU A 843 -30.53 -13.51 -13.04
CA LEU A 843 -29.58 -14.18 -12.16
C LEU A 843 -30.28 -15.30 -11.43
N CYS A 844 -30.16 -16.53 -11.94
CA CYS A 844 -30.48 -17.71 -11.16
C CYS A 844 -29.47 -17.88 -10.05
N VAL A 845 -29.91 -17.70 -8.82
CA VAL A 845 -29.18 -18.05 -7.61
C VAL A 845 -29.39 -19.54 -7.36
N TYR A 846 -28.31 -20.31 -7.39
CA TYR A 846 -28.23 -21.64 -6.77
C TYR A 846 -27.52 -21.51 -5.43
#